data_24b1d7dea88564a2991bdc91a8122fa0
#
_entry.id   24b1d7dea88564a2991bdc91a8122fa0
#
_cell.length_a   1.000
_cell.length_b   1.000
_cell.length_c   1.000
_cell.angle_alpha   90.00
_cell.angle_beta   90.00
_cell.angle_gamma   90.00
#
_symmetry.space_group_name_H-M   'P 1'
#
loop_
_entity.id
_entity.type
_entity.pdbx_description
1 polymer ?
#
loop_
_entity_poly.entity_id
_entity_poly.type
_entity_poly.pdbx_seq_one_letter_code
_entity_poly.pdbx_strand_id
1 'polypeptide(L)'
;MVDYVPLTSVPLPPPDAKITNTACDYCIVGCGYRVFTWPDGVEGGPRASENALGEDFPVGVGAAWISPNQHNFTLIDGVRHHVVVQPDPFATVVNRGGNHSIRGGTLAGKVYNPDGPTSDRLKTPMMRVNGELISVSWDDAIEVMQRVSSHVISKYGAPAWGMKTYSYNYFENTYAISKLAFRSVHTPAYAPHDKPGPGSDTPGLSDSGIIAFSASYKDWGEAEVIFFSGTDPFETKTVLFTEWIMTGPQKKLIFATPRRTQGVAWAEARGGLHLQVIPGSDTALHLAIIRLIIENGWEDKEFIEKWIANSWEIEAGMGRGTRNTPVEWRTTWGQLGTDYEGYVEWLFDQDISRLERASEITGVPEEKIRLAAEILAKPVDGVRPKASFGLEKGNYWSNNYLNTASYAALGLICGAGNRPGKMISRLGGHQRGWKGAAPYPRIQSPNKLPGRRRQDIDLDRWVESGNLRFAWVIGTLWIQAMAASDDMYRRFLELTRDNPNQITDADPVAAARTLIERTDSGGMVIVNSEIYPRAPITTELADIVLPASGWGESDLTRANGERRLRLYEKFTDPPGEAQPDWWAIAKFGRAMGYEGYDWKDSNDVFEEASKFGRDGVLNYHPLVVIAERDGIRAHDLLKRYGTTGIQTPIRLIDADLTGTVRLHDSTLELESPQGAGVHQKWLTHFKTHSGKAVLNKSPWELFSDFYERITPQDDELWVTSGRIGEVWQSSYDDLRKPYLANRTPEHFVEIHPDDASSRGIESGDWVEIVNDDVLIQTGGFAFTEGESYRFSELVEKGHIKTGSGRVTAVAIVTDIVRTGVLFTNFIWPRWPDSAANSLVHRVPDPISNRYRFKLGKGRVRKTGESEYKRTFDKTTFKSRAIS
;
A
#
# COMPACT_ATOMS: atom_id res chain seq x y z
N MET A 1 -15.75 7.21 -24.35
CA MET A 1 -15.67 8.22 -23.27
C MET A 1 -16.83 9.18 -23.49
N VAL A 2 -17.61 9.46 -22.46
CA VAL A 2 -18.63 10.51 -22.52
C VAL A 2 -17.89 11.83 -22.64
N ASP A 3 -18.30 12.70 -23.58
CA ASP A 3 -17.76 14.05 -23.71
C ASP A 3 -18.23 14.91 -22.53
N TYR A 4 -17.60 14.68 -21.38
CA TYR A 4 -17.86 15.44 -20.17
C TYR A 4 -17.16 16.80 -20.29
N VAL A 5 -17.93 17.86 -20.36
CA VAL A 5 -17.43 19.23 -20.30
C VAL A 5 -17.53 19.70 -18.84
N PRO A 6 -16.42 19.91 -18.13
CA PRO A 6 -16.45 20.47 -16.78
C PRO A 6 -17.14 21.85 -16.79
N LEU A 7 -17.81 22.17 -15.68
CA LEU A 7 -18.35 23.52 -15.50
C LEU A 7 -17.23 24.57 -15.58
N THR A 8 -17.51 25.68 -16.22
CA THR A 8 -16.56 26.81 -16.29
C THR A 8 -16.55 27.65 -15.01
N SER A 9 -17.61 27.52 -14.19
CA SER A 9 -17.74 28.13 -12.87
C SER A 9 -18.29 27.11 -11.88
N VAL A 10 -17.99 27.28 -10.61
CA VAL A 10 -18.52 26.42 -9.53
C VAL A 10 -19.69 27.13 -8.87
N PRO A 11 -20.88 26.51 -8.83
CA PRO A 11 -22.00 27.06 -8.08
C PRO A 11 -21.64 27.11 -6.59
N LEU A 12 -22.00 28.18 -5.92
CA LEU A 12 -21.76 28.37 -4.50
C LEU A 12 -22.78 27.57 -3.68
N PRO A 13 -22.35 26.85 -2.63
CA PRO A 13 -23.29 26.17 -1.75
C PRO A 13 -24.16 27.20 -1.00
N PRO A 14 -25.50 27.08 -1.01
CA PRO A 14 -26.41 27.99 -0.29
C PRO A 14 -26.19 27.84 1.24
N PRO A 15 -26.63 28.81 2.07
CA PRO A 15 -26.41 28.80 3.51
C PRO A 15 -26.90 27.54 4.24
N ASP A 16 -27.90 26.87 3.71
CA ASP A 16 -28.55 25.65 4.20
C ASP A 16 -27.98 24.37 3.59
N ALA A 17 -26.94 24.44 2.76
CA ALA A 17 -26.27 23.28 2.22
C ALA A 17 -25.78 22.35 3.35
N LYS A 18 -26.03 21.06 3.18
CA LYS A 18 -25.53 20.05 4.14
C LYS A 18 -24.00 20.00 4.08
N ILE A 19 -23.36 20.11 5.24
CA ILE A 19 -21.92 20.02 5.37
C ILE A 19 -21.57 18.68 6.03
N THR A 20 -20.68 17.91 5.41
CA THR A 20 -20.24 16.62 5.89
C THR A 20 -18.71 16.59 5.98
N ASN A 21 -18.15 16.08 7.07
CA ASN A 21 -16.71 15.93 7.24
C ASN A 21 -16.24 14.56 6.74
N THR A 22 -15.11 14.57 6.06
CA THR A 22 -14.52 13.34 5.55
C THR A 22 -13.00 13.46 5.42
N ALA A 23 -12.35 12.47 4.90
CA ALA A 23 -10.94 12.55 4.54
C ALA A 23 -10.71 12.09 3.09
N CYS A 24 -9.61 12.58 2.52
CA CYS A 24 -9.17 12.17 1.19
C CYS A 24 -9.05 10.65 1.10
N ASP A 25 -9.59 10.08 0.03
CA ASP A 25 -9.61 8.63 -0.19
C ASP A 25 -8.33 8.10 -0.86
N TYR A 26 -7.35 8.92 -1.13
CA TYR A 26 -6.13 8.48 -1.84
C TYR A 26 -5.01 8.02 -0.92
N CYS A 27 -4.00 8.83 -0.72
CA CYS A 27 -2.77 8.40 -0.09
C CYS A 27 -2.87 8.29 1.44
N ILE A 28 -1.81 7.73 2.03
CA ILE A 28 -1.67 7.52 3.47
C ILE A 28 -1.78 8.82 4.30
N VAL A 29 -1.54 9.98 3.69
CA VAL A 29 -1.58 11.27 4.40
C VAL A 29 -2.96 11.52 5.00
N GLY A 30 -4.02 11.26 4.22
CA GLY A 30 -5.38 11.37 4.70
C GLY A 30 -5.75 12.80 5.08
N CYS A 31 -5.64 13.72 4.11
CA CYS A 31 -6.06 15.11 4.27
C CYS A 31 -7.55 15.21 4.63
N GLY A 32 -7.91 16.16 5.48
CA GLY A 32 -9.29 16.43 5.84
C GLY A 32 -10.02 17.22 4.77
N TYR A 33 -11.29 16.91 4.57
CA TYR A 33 -12.17 17.55 3.59
C TYR A 33 -13.54 17.85 4.19
N ARG A 34 -14.15 18.93 3.72
CA ARG A 34 -15.56 19.27 3.93
C ARG A 34 -16.29 19.05 2.61
N VAL A 35 -17.42 18.38 2.66
CA VAL A 35 -18.26 18.12 1.50
C VAL A 35 -19.57 18.87 1.69
N PHE A 36 -19.91 19.69 0.70
CA PHE A 36 -21.16 20.45 0.65
C PHE A 36 -22.08 19.77 -0.35
N THR A 37 -23.32 19.48 0.05
CA THR A 37 -24.34 18.91 -0.84
C THR A 37 -25.64 19.71 -0.74
N TRP A 38 -26.26 20.00 -1.88
CA TRP A 38 -27.55 20.71 -1.97
C TRP A 38 -28.25 20.37 -3.30
N PRO A 39 -29.61 20.51 -3.38
CA PRO A 39 -30.34 20.18 -4.59
C PRO A 39 -29.90 21.01 -5.81
N ASP A 40 -29.87 20.37 -6.97
CA ASP A 40 -29.64 21.06 -8.26
C ASP A 40 -30.70 22.15 -8.52
N GLY A 41 -30.30 23.24 -9.15
CA GLY A 41 -31.14 24.40 -9.41
C GLY A 41 -31.21 25.43 -8.29
N VAL A 42 -30.49 25.24 -7.19
CA VAL A 42 -30.31 26.19 -6.10
C VAL A 42 -28.87 26.63 -6.05
N GLU A 43 -28.60 27.92 -5.89
CA GLU A 43 -27.24 28.44 -5.70
C GLU A 43 -27.19 29.47 -4.59
N GLY A 44 -26.08 29.48 -3.85
CA GLY A 44 -25.73 30.51 -2.90
C GLY A 44 -25.28 31.81 -3.59
N GLY A 45 -25.38 32.91 -2.88
CA GLY A 45 -24.93 34.23 -3.35
C GLY A 45 -23.46 34.52 -3.01
N PRO A 46 -22.89 35.60 -3.58
CA PRO A 46 -21.49 35.96 -3.41
C PRO A 46 -21.15 36.57 -2.05
N ARG A 47 -22.13 36.89 -1.22
CA ARG A 47 -21.88 37.41 0.14
C ARG A 47 -21.69 36.29 1.13
N ALA A 48 -20.86 36.52 2.15
CA ALA A 48 -20.62 35.56 3.22
C ALA A 48 -21.89 35.01 3.89
N SER A 49 -22.93 35.86 4.01
CA SER A 49 -24.23 35.47 4.57
C SER A 49 -25.12 34.68 3.59
N GLU A 50 -24.75 34.61 2.32
CA GLU A 50 -25.54 34.02 1.25
C GLU A 50 -24.97 32.67 0.78
N ASN A 51 -23.87 32.22 1.39
CA ASN A 51 -23.26 30.93 1.07
C ASN A 51 -22.76 30.18 2.32
N ALA A 52 -22.75 28.87 2.26
CA ALA A 52 -22.30 28.00 3.36
C ALA A 52 -20.78 28.03 3.60
N LEU A 53 -20.01 28.67 2.73
CA LEU A 53 -18.56 28.84 2.92
C LEU A 53 -18.26 29.96 3.91
N GLY A 54 -19.20 30.91 4.08
CA GLY A 54 -19.05 32.07 4.98
C GLY A 54 -18.06 33.10 4.44
N GLU A 55 -17.87 33.18 3.13
CA GLU A 55 -16.88 34.03 2.48
C GLU A 55 -17.54 35.01 1.48
N ASP A 56 -16.99 36.19 1.37
CA ASP A 56 -17.36 37.14 0.32
C ASP A 56 -16.57 36.84 -0.97
N PHE A 57 -17.25 36.68 -2.08
CA PHE A 57 -16.63 36.42 -3.37
C PHE A 57 -16.58 37.68 -4.25
N PRO A 58 -15.50 37.87 -5.01
CA PRO A 58 -14.31 37.03 -5.14
C PRO A 58 -13.41 37.04 -3.89
N VAL A 59 -12.94 35.86 -3.47
CA VAL A 59 -12.03 35.73 -2.31
C VAL A 59 -10.59 36.09 -2.68
N GLY A 60 -9.83 36.53 -1.67
CA GLY A 60 -8.39 36.72 -1.79
C GLY A 60 -7.66 35.37 -1.90
N VAL A 61 -6.42 35.42 -2.39
CA VAL A 61 -5.54 34.25 -2.47
C VAL A 61 -5.32 33.68 -1.07
N GLY A 62 -5.59 32.39 -0.92
CA GLY A 62 -5.42 31.66 0.37
C GLY A 62 -6.70 31.53 1.20
N ALA A 63 -7.82 32.15 0.81
CA ALA A 63 -9.12 31.93 1.45
C ALA A 63 -9.84 30.71 0.86
N ALA A 64 -11.15 30.57 1.12
CA ALA A 64 -11.95 29.40 0.72
C ALA A 64 -12.10 29.26 -0.81
N TRP A 65 -10.99 28.88 -1.46
CA TRP A 65 -10.91 28.73 -2.89
C TRP A 65 -11.55 27.42 -3.35
N ILE A 66 -12.38 27.51 -4.40
CA ILE A 66 -13.03 26.37 -5.04
C ILE A 66 -12.72 26.39 -6.54
N SER A 67 -12.34 25.23 -7.08
CA SER A 67 -12.14 25.05 -8.51
C SER A 67 -13.20 24.12 -9.11
N PRO A 68 -13.41 24.17 -10.44
CA PRO A 68 -14.32 23.24 -11.13
C PRO A 68 -14.01 21.76 -10.86
N ASN A 69 -12.76 21.41 -10.61
CA ASN A 69 -12.36 20.04 -10.27
C ASN A 69 -12.80 19.58 -8.87
N GLN A 70 -13.24 20.49 -8.02
CA GLN A 70 -13.78 20.21 -6.68
C GLN A 70 -15.31 20.10 -6.69
N HIS A 71 -15.96 20.24 -7.83
CA HIS A 71 -17.38 20.11 -8.01
C HIS A 71 -17.75 18.87 -8.83
N ASN A 72 -18.91 18.30 -8.52
CA ASN A 72 -19.58 17.25 -9.31
C ASN A 72 -21.08 17.29 -9.03
N PHE A 73 -21.83 16.45 -9.73
CA PHE A 73 -23.21 16.11 -9.39
C PHE A 73 -23.28 14.70 -8.81
N THR A 74 -24.35 14.44 -8.05
CA THR A 74 -24.64 13.12 -7.49
C THR A 74 -26.15 12.94 -7.30
N LEU A 75 -26.56 11.75 -6.88
CA LEU A 75 -27.94 11.47 -6.49
C LEU A 75 -28.03 11.27 -4.97
N ILE A 76 -29.00 11.93 -4.34
CA ILE A 76 -29.37 11.72 -2.93
C ILE A 76 -30.90 11.56 -2.91
N ASP A 77 -31.38 10.41 -2.40
CA ASP A 77 -32.80 10.05 -2.43
C ASP A 77 -33.42 10.14 -3.85
N GLY A 78 -32.62 9.77 -4.86
CA GLY A 78 -33.00 9.82 -6.27
C GLY A 78 -33.04 11.22 -6.87
N VAL A 79 -32.77 12.27 -6.12
CA VAL A 79 -32.75 13.67 -6.57
C VAL A 79 -31.33 14.10 -6.92
N ARG A 80 -31.14 14.80 -8.03
CA ARG A 80 -29.85 15.37 -8.43
C ARG A 80 -29.41 16.47 -7.47
N HIS A 81 -28.20 16.38 -6.98
CA HIS A 81 -27.57 17.31 -6.07
C HIS A 81 -26.23 17.80 -6.62
N HIS A 82 -25.90 19.03 -6.35
CA HIS A 82 -24.52 19.50 -6.41
C HIS A 82 -23.72 18.87 -5.26
N VAL A 83 -22.45 18.57 -5.52
CA VAL A 83 -21.48 18.17 -4.51
C VAL A 83 -20.18 18.96 -4.71
N VAL A 84 -19.76 19.68 -3.68
CA VAL A 84 -18.47 20.37 -3.63
C VAL A 84 -17.60 19.72 -2.57
N VAL A 85 -16.42 19.28 -2.96
CA VAL A 85 -15.43 18.61 -2.10
C VAL A 85 -14.27 19.56 -1.87
N GLN A 86 -14.31 20.29 -0.77
CA GLN A 86 -13.31 21.29 -0.41
C GLN A 86 -12.32 20.72 0.59
N PRO A 87 -10.97 20.85 0.37
CA PRO A 87 -10.02 20.64 1.44
C PRO A 87 -10.37 21.52 2.63
N ASP A 88 -10.38 20.96 3.83
CA ASP A 88 -10.82 21.70 5.02
C ASP A 88 -9.87 22.87 5.34
N PRO A 89 -10.30 24.12 5.14
CA PRO A 89 -9.47 25.29 5.37
C PRO A 89 -9.17 25.51 6.86
N PHE A 90 -9.94 24.87 7.74
CA PHE A 90 -9.77 24.96 9.19
C PHE A 90 -8.93 23.79 9.75
N ALA A 91 -8.44 22.89 8.88
CA ALA A 91 -7.58 21.80 9.32
C ALA A 91 -6.31 22.34 9.99
N THR A 92 -6.01 21.82 11.19
CA THR A 92 -4.86 22.24 12.00
C THR A 92 -3.77 21.17 12.13
N VAL A 93 -4.05 19.95 11.69
CA VAL A 93 -3.18 18.80 11.98
C VAL A 93 -2.60 18.12 10.75
N VAL A 94 -3.35 17.74 9.74
CA VAL A 94 -2.85 16.98 8.60
C VAL A 94 -2.49 17.89 7.44
N ASN A 95 -3.48 18.48 6.82
CA ASN A 95 -3.37 19.43 5.71
C ASN A 95 -3.75 20.83 6.19
N ARG A 96 -2.90 21.44 6.98
CA ARG A 96 -3.15 22.72 7.63
C ARG A 96 -3.58 23.78 6.62
N GLY A 97 -4.64 24.52 6.96
CA GLY A 97 -5.16 25.57 6.09
C GLY A 97 -5.70 25.08 4.74
N GLY A 98 -6.09 23.81 4.63
CA GLY A 98 -6.69 23.26 3.41
C GLY A 98 -5.69 22.91 2.30
N ASN A 99 -4.43 22.69 2.61
CA ASN A 99 -3.45 22.24 1.61
C ASN A 99 -3.85 20.88 1.00
N HIS A 100 -3.61 20.69 -0.28
CA HIS A 100 -3.95 19.46 -0.99
C HIS A 100 -2.99 19.16 -2.15
N SER A 101 -2.93 17.90 -2.56
CA SER A 101 -2.25 17.47 -3.78
C SER A 101 -3.17 17.62 -4.99
N ILE A 102 -2.59 17.49 -6.19
CA ILE A 102 -3.36 17.48 -7.45
C ILE A 102 -4.49 16.43 -7.43
N ARG A 103 -4.22 15.24 -6.88
CA ARG A 103 -5.25 14.20 -6.72
C ARG A 103 -6.37 14.62 -5.76
N GLY A 104 -5.97 15.21 -4.64
CA GLY A 104 -6.93 15.72 -3.65
C GLY A 104 -7.80 16.85 -4.20
N GLY A 105 -7.23 17.70 -5.05
CA GLY A 105 -7.96 18.78 -5.73
C GLY A 105 -8.96 18.31 -6.79
N THR A 106 -8.92 17.02 -7.17
CA THR A 106 -9.85 16.39 -8.12
C THR A 106 -10.74 15.33 -7.47
N LEU A 107 -10.83 15.32 -6.14
CA LEU A 107 -11.50 14.24 -5.39
C LEU A 107 -13.00 14.16 -5.68
N ALA A 108 -13.66 15.29 -5.99
CA ALA A 108 -15.07 15.32 -6.39
C ALA A 108 -15.38 14.42 -7.60
N GLY A 109 -14.41 14.25 -8.50
CA GLY A 109 -14.55 13.36 -9.66
C GLY A 109 -14.65 11.86 -9.33
N LYS A 110 -14.52 11.45 -8.05
CA LYS A 110 -14.80 10.08 -7.60
C LYS A 110 -16.27 9.83 -7.30
N VAL A 111 -17.01 10.88 -7.00
CA VAL A 111 -18.42 10.77 -6.64
C VAL A 111 -19.22 10.23 -7.82
N TYR A 112 -20.14 9.31 -7.54
CA TYR A 112 -20.99 8.77 -8.58
C TYR A 112 -21.85 9.87 -9.22
N ASN A 113 -21.70 10.00 -10.53
CA ASN A 113 -22.52 10.90 -11.36
C ASN A 113 -23.07 10.09 -12.53
N PRO A 114 -24.41 9.89 -12.63
CA PRO A 114 -24.99 9.10 -13.70
C PRO A 114 -24.76 9.68 -15.10
N ASP A 115 -24.56 11.00 -15.19
CA ASP A 115 -24.34 11.73 -16.44
C ASP A 115 -22.85 12.08 -16.67
N GLY A 116 -21.97 11.59 -15.81
CA GLY A 116 -20.56 11.95 -15.78
C GLY A 116 -19.60 10.79 -16.02
N PRO A 117 -18.30 11.05 -15.80
CA PRO A 117 -17.25 10.07 -16.04
C PRO A 117 -17.32 8.80 -15.16
N THR A 118 -18.13 8.79 -14.12
CA THR A 118 -18.36 7.68 -13.20
C THR A 118 -19.66 6.91 -13.47
N SER A 119 -20.36 7.21 -14.58
CA SER A 119 -21.62 6.57 -14.96
C SER A 119 -21.52 5.04 -15.16
N ASP A 120 -20.32 4.53 -15.40
CA ASP A 120 -20.01 3.12 -15.57
C ASP A 120 -19.80 2.34 -14.24
N ARG A 121 -20.17 2.94 -13.08
CA ARG A 121 -20.20 2.23 -11.79
C ARG A 121 -21.10 0.99 -11.88
N LEU A 122 -20.65 -0.11 -11.24
CA LEU A 122 -21.49 -1.30 -11.07
C LEU A 122 -22.69 -0.95 -10.19
N LYS A 123 -23.89 -1.37 -10.61
CA LYS A 123 -25.18 -1.00 -9.98
C LYS A 123 -25.93 -2.20 -9.43
N THR A 124 -25.76 -3.36 -10.02
CA THR A 124 -26.46 -4.60 -9.64
C THR A 124 -25.46 -5.73 -9.56
N PRO A 125 -25.71 -6.80 -8.78
CA PRO A 125 -24.95 -8.04 -8.92
C PRO A 125 -25.07 -8.57 -10.35
N MET A 126 -24.01 -9.21 -10.82
CA MET A 126 -23.96 -9.75 -12.17
C MET A 126 -23.42 -11.17 -12.14
N MET A 127 -23.89 -11.99 -13.04
CA MET A 127 -23.43 -13.38 -13.27
C MET A 127 -23.03 -13.55 -14.73
N ARG A 128 -21.98 -14.32 -14.97
CA ARG A 128 -21.46 -14.55 -16.32
C ARG A 128 -22.14 -15.74 -16.96
N VAL A 129 -23.11 -15.47 -17.78
CA VAL A 129 -23.89 -16.48 -18.52
C VAL A 129 -23.54 -16.41 -20.00
N ASN A 130 -23.20 -17.55 -20.59
CA ASN A 130 -22.72 -17.62 -22.00
C ASN A 130 -21.57 -16.66 -22.31
N GLY A 131 -20.70 -16.42 -21.34
CA GLY A 131 -19.56 -15.50 -21.47
C GLY A 131 -19.86 -14.04 -21.17
N GLU A 132 -21.12 -13.63 -21.08
CA GLU A 132 -21.56 -12.26 -20.87
C GLU A 132 -22.00 -12.02 -19.43
N LEU A 133 -21.67 -10.85 -18.87
CA LEU A 133 -22.14 -10.44 -17.55
C LEU A 133 -23.59 -9.90 -17.67
N ILE A 134 -24.53 -10.58 -17.04
CA ILE A 134 -25.93 -10.18 -16.95
C ILE A 134 -26.30 -9.82 -15.51
N SER A 135 -27.21 -8.88 -15.34
CA SER A 135 -27.72 -8.52 -14.00
C SER A 135 -28.53 -9.64 -13.40
N VAL A 136 -28.30 -9.89 -12.11
CA VAL A 136 -29.07 -10.85 -11.30
C VAL A 136 -29.41 -10.21 -9.95
N SER A 137 -30.29 -10.83 -9.17
CA SER A 137 -30.56 -10.35 -7.81
C SER A 137 -29.41 -10.66 -6.85
N TRP A 138 -29.32 -9.92 -5.73
CA TRP A 138 -28.42 -10.26 -4.64
C TRP A 138 -28.70 -11.66 -4.10
N ASP A 139 -29.96 -12.08 -4.04
CA ASP A 139 -30.32 -13.40 -3.50
C ASP A 139 -29.82 -14.51 -4.42
N ASP A 140 -29.99 -14.39 -5.73
CA ASP A 140 -29.49 -15.36 -6.71
C ASP A 140 -27.96 -15.45 -6.68
N ALA A 141 -27.26 -14.31 -6.67
CA ALA A 141 -25.79 -14.27 -6.59
C ALA A 141 -25.29 -14.96 -5.31
N ILE A 142 -25.88 -14.64 -4.17
CA ILE A 142 -25.53 -15.25 -2.87
C ILE A 142 -25.89 -16.74 -2.81
N GLU A 143 -27.00 -17.17 -3.41
CA GLU A 143 -27.37 -18.57 -3.48
C GLU A 143 -26.32 -19.39 -4.25
N VAL A 144 -25.89 -18.90 -5.43
CA VAL A 144 -24.81 -19.55 -6.20
C VAL A 144 -23.54 -19.63 -5.39
N MET A 145 -23.12 -18.52 -4.79
CA MET A 145 -21.92 -18.45 -3.95
C MET A 145 -21.99 -19.44 -2.79
N GLN A 146 -23.13 -19.50 -2.11
CA GLN A 146 -23.35 -20.39 -0.94
C GLN A 146 -23.24 -21.87 -1.35
N ARG A 147 -23.92 -22.28 -2.43
CA ARG A 147 -23.92 -23.67 -2.92
C ARG A 147 -22.52 -24.11 -3.31
N VAL A 148 -21.81 -23.29 -4.11
CA VAL A 148 -20.45 -23.59 -4.53
C VAL A 148 -19.49 -23.63 -3.34
N SER A 149 -19.55 -22.64 -2.45
CA SER A 149 -18.69 -22.57 -1.27
C SER A 149 -18.90 -23.77 -0.33
N SER A 150 -20.16 -24.16 -0.08
CA SER A 150 -20.49 -25.33 0.76
C SER A 150 -19.90 -26.60 0.17
N HIS A 151 -20.00 -26.79 -1.15
CA HIS A 151 -19.41 -27.93 -1.85
C HIS A 151 -17.88 -27.94 -1.75
N VAL A 152 -17.24 -26.81 -2.07
CA VAL A 152 -15.77 -26.67 -2.03
C VAL A 152 -15.23 -26.93 -0.63
N ILE A 153 -15.83 -26.34 0.38
CA ILE A 153 -15.38 -26.49 1.78
C ILE A 153 -15.58 -27.93 2.26
N SER A 154 -16.72 -28.56 1.96
CA SER A 154 -17.02 -29.92 2.40
C SER A 154 -16.16 -30.97 1.70
N LYS A 155 -15.91 -30.82 0.40
CA LYS A 155 -15.18 -31.80 -0.41
C LYS A 155 -13.66 -31.61 -0.37
N TYR A 156 -13.18 -30.37 -0.46
CA TYR A 156 -11.75 -30.06 -0.59
C TYR A 156 -11.15 -29.43 0.68
N GLY A 157 -11.98 -29.10 1.64
CA GLY A 157 -11.58 -28.44 2.88
C GLY A 157 -11.47 -26.91 2.76
N ALA A 158 -11.45 -26.25 3.91
CA ALA A 158 -11.36 -24.79 4.00
C ALA A 158 -10.18 -24.17 3.20
N PRO A 159 -9.00 -24.79 3.10
CA PRO A 159 -7.90 -24.23 2.30
C PRO A 159 -8.19 -24.05 0.79
N ALA A 160 -9.12 -24.81 0.24
CA ALA A 160 -9.50 -24.68 -1.17
C ALA A 160 -10.43 -23.48 -1.46
N TRP A 161 -10.92 -22.84 -0.39
CA TRP A 161 -11.71 -21.62 -0.41
C TRP A 161 -10.88 -20.44 0.05
N GLY A 162 -10.71 -19.41 -0.78
CA GLY A 162 -9.81 -18.32 -0.48
C GLY A 162 -10.38 -16.93 -0.70
N MET A 163 -9.68 -15.94 -0.13
CA MET A 163 -9.99 -14.52 -0.31
C MET A 163 -8.74 -13.74 -0.68
N LYS A 164 -8.83 -12.97 -1.76
CA LYS A 164 -7.84 -11.98 -2.17
C LYS A 164 -8.41 -10.58 -1.95
N THR A 165 -7.81 -9.81 -1.07
CA THR A 165 -8.37 -8.53 -0.64
C THR A 165 -7.37 -7.39 -0.76
N TYR A 166 -7.83 -6.17 -0.60
CA TYR A 166 -6.99 -5.00 -0.62
C TYR A 166 -6.91 -4.36 0.77
N SER A 167 -5.71 -4.12 1.26
CA SER A 167 -5.48 -3.54 2.60
C SER A 167 -5.82 -2.04 2.70
N TYR A 168 -6.22 -1.44 1.59
CA TYR A 168 -6.72 -0.07 1.48
C TYR A 168 -8.21 0.04 1.82
N ASN A 169 -8.83 -1.00 2.27
CA ASN A 169 -10.23 -1.04 2.63
C ASN A 169 -10.48 -0.33 3.97
N TYR A 170 -11.74 -0.09 4.30
CA TYR A 170 -12.18 0.45 5.56
C TYR A 170 -12.08 -0.57 6.68
N PHE A 171 -12.05 -0.12 7.92
CA PHE A 171 -11.88 -0.99 9.09
C PHE A 171 -13.01 -2.01 9.22
N GLU A 172 -14.24 -1.58 9.05
CA GLU A 172 -15.44 -2.40 9.11
C GLU A 172 -15.41 -3.50 8.04
N ASN A 173 -15.11 -3.14 6.81
CA ASN A 173 -14.99 -4.09 5.71
C ASN A 173 -13.86 -5.10 5.97
N THR A 174 -12.69 -4.63 6.37
CA THR A 174 -11.54 -5.51 6.63
C THR A 174 -11.83 -6.46 7.80
N TYR A 175 -12.55 -5.98 8.81
CA TYR A 175 -12.97 -6.84 9.91
C TYR A 175 -13.92 -7.94 9.44
N ALA A 176 -14.99 -7.58 8.72
CA ALA A 176 -15.97 -8.53 8.21
C ALA A 176 -15.32 -9.62 7.33
N ILE A 177 -14.45 -9.21 6.41
CA ILE A 177 -13.67 -10.09 5.54
C ILE A 177 -12.83 -11.07 6.38
N SER A 178 -12.09 -10.56 7.35
CA SER A 178 -11.21 -11.40 8.18
C SER A 178 -11.99 -12.31 9.12
N LYS A 179 -13.13 -11.86 9.63
CA LYS A 179 -14.06 -12.68 10.43
C LYS A 179 -14.57 -13.85 9.61
N LEU A 180 -15.02 -13.60 8.37
CA LEU A 180 -15.46 -14.65 7.47
C LEU A 180 -14.35 -15.66 7.19
N ALA A 181 -13.19 -15.19 6.74
CA ALA A 181 -12.08 -16.05 6.35
C ALA A 181 -11.56 -16.90 7.53
N PHE A 182 -11.29 -16.26 8.66
CA PHE A 182 -10.54 -16.90 9.74
C PHE A 182 -11.38 -17.49 10.85
N ARG A 183 -12.55 -16.92 11.12
CA ARG A 183 -13.41 -17.37 12.21
C ARG A 183 -14.50 -18.32 11.73
N SER A 184 -15.07 -18.06 10.57
CA SER A 184 -16.21 -18.83 10.06
C SER A 184 -15.76 -19.95 9.12
N VAL A 185 -15.06 -19.64 8.05
CA VAL A 185 -14.56 -20.64 7.08
C VAL A 185 -13.33 -21.38 7.60
N HIS A 186 -12.54 -20.77 8.47
CA HIS A 186 -11.24 -21.28 8.94
C HIS A 186 -10.21 -21.49 7.80
N THR A 187 -10.26 -20.64 6.78
CA THR A 187 -9.32 -20.78 5.68
C THR A 187 -7.98 -20.08 5.95
N PRO A 188 -6.84 -20.74 5.68
CA PRO A 188 -5.55 -20.07 5.63
C PRO A 188 -5.29 -19.40 4.26
N ALA A 189 -6.12 -19.67 3.24
CA ALA A 189 -6.02 -19.13 1.89
C ALA A 189 -6.50 -17.67 1.83
N TYR A 190 -5.76 -16.79 2.48
CA TYR A 190 -6.08 -15.38 2.60
C TYR A 190 -4.84 -14.55 2.30
N ALA A 191 -4.94 -13.66 1.35
CA ALA A 191 -3.84 -12.75 1.01
C ALA A 191 -4.35 -11.34 0.76
N PRO A 192 -3.80 -10.35 1.48
CA PRO A 192 -4.13 -8.97 1.20
C PRO A 192 -3.22 -8.43 0.09
N HIS A 193 -3.84 -7.74 -0.88
CA HIS A 193 -3.15 -6.87 -1.80
C HIS A 193 -2.14 -7.60 -2.72
N ASP A 194 -0.96 -7.05 -2.87
CA ASP A 194 0.19 -7.51 -3.65
C ASP A 194 1.05 -8.57 -2.94
N LYS A 195 0.52 -9.17 -1.92
CA LYS A 195 1.23 -10.20 -1.15
C LYS A 195 0.74 -11.58 -1.52
N PRO A 196 1.64 -12.55 -1.56
CA PRO A 196 1.25 -13.95 -1.73
C PRO A 196 0.51 -14.49 -0.49
N GLY A 197 0.81 -13.95 0.69
CA GLY A 197 0.22 -14.34 1.96
C GLY A 197 0.29 -13.23 3.02
N PRO A 198 -0.25 -13.42 4.23
CA PRO A 198 -0.15 -12.46 5.32
C PRO A 198 1.30 -12.27 5.79
N GLY A 199 1.58 -11.16 6.47
CA GLY A 199 2.90 -10.88 7.06
C GLY A 199 3.33 -9.43 6.96
N SER A 200 4.48 -9.09 7.55
CA SER A 200 5.03 -7.73 7.52
C SER A 200 5.57 -7.36 6.14
N ASP A 201 5.39 -6.10 5.73
CA ASP A 201 6.08 -5.56 4.55
C ASP A 201 7.52 -5.19 4.86
N THR A 202 7.82 -4.93 6.12
CA THR A 202 9.15 -4.51 6.60
C THR A 202 9.60 -5.44 7.71
N PRO A 203 9.93 -6.70 7.39
CA PRO A 203 10.26 -7.72 8.39
C PRO A 203 11.52 -7.39 9.19
N GLY A 204 12.53 -6.80 8.57
CA GLY A 204 13.76 -6.39 9.27
C GLY A 204 13.48 -5.32 10.34
N LEU A 205 12.60 -4.32 10.07
CA LEU A 205 12.16 -3.39 11.10
C LEU A 205 11.44 -4.12 12.25
N SER A 206 10.55 -5.06 11.90
CA SER A 206 9.77 -5.82 12.89
C SER A 206 10.67 -6.68 13.78
N ASP A 207 11.70 -7.27 13.21
CA ASP A 207 12.68 -8.08 13.93
C ASP A 207 13.58 -7.22 14.84
N SER A 208 13.84 -5.98 14.45
CA SER A 208 14.50 -4.99 15.31
C SER A 208 13.58 -4.43 16.41
N GLY A 209 12.32 -4.83 16.45
CA GLY A 209 11.34 -4.34 17.42
C GLY A 209 10.67 -3.03 17.04
N ILE A 210 10.84 -2.55 15.80
CA ILE A 210 10.29 -1.29 15.31
C ILE A 210 8.92 -1.56 14.68
N ILE A 211 7.90 -0.84 15.13
CA ILE A 211 6.56 -0.87 14.52
C ILE A 211 6.58 0.02 13.27
N ALA A 212 6.08 -0.52 12.16
CA ALA A 212 6.21 0.08 10.83
C ALA A 212 5.70 1.53 10.70
N PHE A 213 4.72 1.95 11.48
CA PHE A 213 4.16 3.30 11.51
C PHE A 213 4.31 3.92 12.90
N SER A 214 5.55 4.00 13.39
CA SER A 214 5.88 4.51 14.72
C SER A 214 5.85 6.05 14.80
N ALA A 215 6.26 6.74 13.74
CA ALA A 215 6.33 8.20 13.69
C ALA A 215 4.96 8.88 13.54
N SER A 216 4.91 10.14 13.92
CA SER A 216 3.86 11.10 13.54
C SER A 216 4.37 12.03 12.44
N TYR A 217 3.46 12.82 11.84
CA TYR A 217 3.88 13.85 10.87
C TYR A 217 4.73 14.93 11.53
N LYS A 218 4.47 15.20 12.80
CA LYS A 218 5.26 16.14 13.59
C LYS A 218 6.72 15.74 13.72
N ASP A 219 7.02 14.43 13.80
CA ASP A 219 8.40 13.94 13.86
C ASP A 219 9.19 14.28 12.57
N TRP A 220 8.55 14.21 11.41
CA TRP A 220 9.16 14.65 10.15
C TRP A 220 9.41 16.16 10.12
N GLY A 221 8.53 16.94 10.80
CA GLY A 221 8.70 18.37 10.98
C GLY A 221 9.87 18.75 11.90
N GLU A 222 10.11 17.97 12.94
CA GLU A 222 11.13 18.21 13.96
C GLU A 222 12.54 17.68 13.60
N ALA A 223 12.65 16.79 12.60
CA ALA A 223 13.93 16.25 12.17
C ALA A 223 14.81 17.33 11.50
N GLU A 224 16.11 17.28 11.73
CA GLU A 224 17.13 18.12 11.06
C GLU A 224 17.67 17.43 9.82
N VAL A 225 17.74 16.11 9.82
CA VAL A 225 18.13 15.26 8.72
C VAL A 225 17.06 14.21 8.50
N ILE A 226 16.69 13.94 7.24
CA ILE A 226 15.82 12.82 6.92
C ILE A 226 16.45 12.01 5.78
N PHE A 227 16.65 10.71 6.04
CA PHE A 227 17.10 9.76 5.03
C PHE A 227 15.89 9.01 4.45
N PHE A 228 15.64 9.21 3.16
CA PHE A 228 14.59 8.52 2.42
C PHE A 228 15.17 7.40 1.58
N SER A 229 14.72 6.16 1.80
CA SER A 229 15.08 5.02 0.96
C SER A 229 13.87 4.49 0.21
N GLY A 230 14.02 4.39 -1.12
CA GLY A 230 13.01 3.83 -2.02
C GLY A 230 11.66 4.56 -2.01
N THR A 231 11.67 5.88 -1.80
CA THR A 231 10.46 6.71 -1.82
C THR A 231 10.76 8.14 -2.23
N ASP A 232 9.81 8.73 -2.96
CA ASP A 232 9.70 10.18 -3.12
C ASP A 232 8.41 10.66 -2.46
N PRO A 233 8.48 11.27 -1.27
CA PRO A 233 7.30 11.77 -0.61
C PRO A 233 6.69 13.00 -1.28
N PHE A 234 7.43 13.75 -2.09
CA PHE A 234 6.87 14.86 -2.86
C PHE A 234 5.85 14.36 -3.89
N GLU A 235 6.19 13.36 -4.70
CA GLU A 235 5.26 12.79 -5.67
C GLU A 235 4.15 11.94 -5.02
N THR A 236 4.49 11.18 -3.98
CA THR A 236 3.58 10.15 -3.47
C THR A 236 2.76 10.56 -2.27
N LYS A 237 3.21 11.59 -1.53
CA LYS A 237 2.62 12.08 -0.27
C LYS A 237 2.77 13.59 -0.17
N THR A 238 2.43 14.27 -1.25
CA THR A 238 2.71 15.70 -1.48
C THR A 238 2.44 16.57 -0.26
N VAL A 239 1.28 16.43 0.38
CA VAL A 239 0.92 17.26 1.54
C VAL A 239 1.80 16.98 2.77
N LEU A 240 2.18 15.71 3.00
CA LEU A 240 3.18 15.42 4.03
C LEU A 240 4.50 16.13 3.76
N PHE A 241 4.93 16.14 2.50
CA PHE A 241 6.17 16.78 2.11
C PHE A 241 6.09 18.30 2.25
N THR A 242 5.05 18.92 1.70
CA THR A 242 4.88 20.38 1.69
C THR A 242 4.56 20.96 3.05
N GLU A 243 3.74 20.25 3.87
CA GLU A 243 3.31 20.76 5.17
C GLU A 243 4.28 20.47 6.31
N TRP A 244 4.98 19.35 6.28
CA TRP A 244 5.73 18.87 7.44
C TRP A 244 7.22 18.73 7.18
N ILE A 245 7.64 18.46 5.94
CA ILE A 245 9.06 18.29 5.59
C ILE A 245 9.65 19.60 5.08
N MET A 246 8.95 20.29 4.17
CA MET A 246 9.45 21.57 3.62
C MET A 246 9.34 22.73 4.60
N THR A 247 8.42 22.67 5.55
CA THR A 247 8.19 23.75 6.53
C THR A 247 9.03 23.57 7.80
N GLY A 248 9.21 24.64 8.57
CA GLY A 248 9.98 24.64 9.81
C GLY A 248 11.49 24.80 9.59
N PRO A 249 12.32 24.27 10.49
CA PRO A 249 13.78 24.40 10.39
C PRO A 249 14.34 23.88 9.10
N GLN A 250 15.42 24.47 8.61
CA GLN A 250 16.11 23.98 7.41
C GLN A 250 16.59 22.55 7.63
N LYS A 251 16.16 21.64 6.77
CA LYS A 251 16.47 20.22 6.84
C LYS A 251 17.42 19.80 5.72
N LYS A 252 18.33 18.90 6.02
CA LYS A 252 19.08 18.16 5.00
C LYS A 252 18.35 16.86 4.68
N LEU A 253 17.92 16.72 3.43
CA LEU A 253 17.25 15.50 2.96
C LEU A 253 18.23 14.66 2.13
N ILE A 254 18.29 13.39 2.42
CA ILE A 254 19.07 12.40 1.66
C ILE A 254 18.08 11.46 0.99
N PHE A 255 18.21 11.29 -0.32
CA PHE A 255 17.37 10.40 -1.11
C PHE A 255 18.19 9.26 -1.72
N ALA A 256 17.92 8.02 -1.37
CA ALA A 256 18.40 6.83 -2.05
C ALA A 256 17.30 6.34 -3.02
N THR A 257 17.43 6.72 -4.29
CA THR A 257 16.45 6.41 -5.36
C THR A 257 17.12 6.55 -6.74
N PRO A 258 16.71 5.74 -7.74
CA PRO A 258 17.26 5.82 -9.09
C PRO A 258 16.79 7.07 -9.88
N ARG A 259 15.81 7.83 -9.36
CA ARG A 259 15.21 8.98 -10.04
C ARG A 259 15.54 10.29 -9.33
N ARG A 260 15.98 11.28 -10.09
CA ARG A 260 16.19 12.67 -9.64
C ARG A 260 14.94 13.49 -9.90
N THR A 261 13.92 13.29 -9.07
CA THR A 261 12.63 13.97 -9.16
C THR A 261 12.71 15.42 -8.69
N GLN A 262 11.59 16.16 -8.81
CA GLN A 262 11.50 17.54 -8.29
C GLN A 262 11.77 17.61 -6.78
N GLY A 263 11.29 16.61 -6.00
CA GLY A 263 11.57 16.53 -4.57
C GLY A 263 13.04 16.37 -4.24
N VAL A 264 13.76 15.56 -5.04
CA VAL A 264 15.22 15.38 -4.94
C VAL A 264 15.95 16.66 -5.32
N ALA A 265 15.62 17.26 -6.46
CA ALA A 265 16.24 18.51 -6.91
C ALA A 265 16.03 19.66 -5.90
N TRP A 266 14.85 19.75 -5.31
CA TRP A 266 14.56 20.70 -4.24
C TRP A 266 15.47 20.49 -3.01
N ALA A 267 15.71 19.22 -2.66
CA ALA A 267 16.59 18.86 -1.54
C ALA A 267 18.04 19.22 -1.81
N GLU A 268 18.58 18.87 -3.00
CA GLU A 268 19.96 19.18 -3.42
C GLU A 268 20.22 20.69 -3.40
N ALA A 269 19.28 21.51 -3.89
CA ALA A 269 19.37 22.97 -3.86
C ALA A 269 19.47 23.55 -2.43
N ARG A 270 19.24 22.75 -1.39
CA ARG A 270 19.28 23.12 0.04
C ARG A 270 20.35 22.37 0.83
N GLY A 271 21.34 21.83 0.14
CA GLY A 271 22.43 21.09 0.76
C GLY A 271 22.06 19.67 1.18
N GLY A 272 20.96 19.13 0.63
CA GLY A 272 20.62 17.71 0.70
C GLY A 272 21.42 16.88 -0.31
N LEU A 273 21.16 15.59 -0.36
CA LEU A 273 21.99 14.66 -1.12
C LEU A 273 21.12 13.65 -1.90
N HIS A 274 21.49 13.44 -3.17
CA HIS A 274 20.95 12.35 -3.99
C HIS A 274 21.97 11.21 -4.12
N LEU A 275 21.61 10.05 -3.62
CA LEU A 275 22.30 8.78 -3.78
C LEU A 275 21.56 7.99 -4.86
N GLN A 276 22.00 8.14 -6.11
CA GLN A 276 21.31 7.61 -7.29
C GLN A 276 21.63 6.13 -7.49
N VAL A 277 20.99 5.28 -6.69
CA VAL A 277 21.29 3.85 -6.59
C VAL A 277 20.84 3.04 -7.82
N ILE A 278 21.56 1.98 -8.11
CA ILE A 278 21.09 0.88 -8.98
C ILE A 278 19.99 0.12 -8.23
N PRO A 279 18.85 -0.25 -8.88
CA PRO A 279 17.81 -1.01 -8.22
C PRO A 279 18.32 -2.30 -7.55
N GLY A 280 17.93 -2.52 -6.29
CA GLY A 280 18.29 -3.72 -5.51
C GLY A 280 19.58 -3.62 -4.69
N SER A 281 20.36 -2.56 -4.85
CA SER A 281 21.67 -2.39 -4.20
C SER A 281 21.63 -1.70 -2.83
N ASP A 282 20.45 -1.36 -2.31
CA ASP A 282 20.27 -0.58 -1.07
C ASP A 282 21.03 -1.15 0.13
N THR A 283 21.08 -2.48 0.29
CA THR A 283 21.80 -3.13 1.39
C THR A 283 23.27 -2.74 1.41
N ALA A 284 23.97 -2.77 0.25
CA ALA A 284 25.38 -2.38 0.15
C ALA A 284 25.58 -0.91 0.57
N LEU A 285 24.70 -0.02 0.10
CA LEU A 285 24.71 1.39 0.49
C LEU A 285 24.58 1.57 2.00
N HIS A 286 23.59 0.91 2.61
CA HIS A 286 23.35 1.03 4.05
C HIS A 286 24.52 0.52 4.87
N LEU A 287 25.07 -0.65 4.53
CA LEU A 287 26.19 -1.25 5.25
C LEU A 287 27.47 -0.41 5.14
N ALA A 288 27.74 0.18 3.97
CA ALA A 288 28.88 1.07 3.79
C ALA A 288 28.75 2.36 4.62
N ILE A 289 27.56 2.97 4.65
CA ILE A 289 27.29 4.13 5.50
C ILE A 289 27.47 3.78 6.98
N ILE A 290 26.95 2.63 7.45
CA ILE A 290 27.11 2.18 8.84
C ILE A 290 28.60 1.99 9.17
N ARG A 291 29.32 1.32 8.27
CA ARG A 291 30.78 1.09 8.46
C ARG A 291 31.52 2.40 8.60
N LEU A 292 31.30 3.37 7.73
CA LEU A 292 31.93 4.69 7.82
C LEU A 292 31.57 5.43 9.11
N ILE A 293 30.33 5.33 9.59
CA ILE A 293 29.91 5.92 10.87
C ILE A 293 30.71 5.32 12.03
N ILE A 294 30.87 4.01 12.06
CA ILE A 294 31.58 3.31 13.13
C ILE A 294 33.10 3.55 13.04
N GLU A 295 33.71 3.50 11.84
CA GLU A 295 35.14 3.78 11.63
C GLU A 295 35.56 5.17 12.11
N ASN A 296 34.62 6.15 12.02
CA ASN A 296 34.86 7.51 12.47
C ASN A 296 34.39 7.80 13.91
N GLY A 297 33.80 6.83 14.60
CA GLY A 297 33.30 6.98 15.97
C GLY A 297 32.08 7.92 16.07
N TRP A 298 31.28 8.00 15.02
CA TRP A 298 30.09 8.88 14.97
C TRP A 298 28.81 8.19 15.41
N GLU A 299 28.84 6.91 15.74
CA GLU A 299 27.69 6.18 16.29
C GLU A 299 27.19 6.78 17.62
N ASP A 300 25.90 6.67 17.89
CA ASP A 300 25.30 7.15 19.15
C ASP A 300 25.53 6.11 20.27
N LYS A 301 26.72 6.13 20.89
CA LYS A 301 27.15 5.13 21.91
C LYS A 301 26.21 5.09 23.10
N GLU A 302 25.74 6.25 23.57
CA GLU A 302 24.79 6.33 24.69
C GLU A 302 23.47 5.64 24.38
N PHE A 303 22.96 5.85 23.15
CA PHE A 303 21.75 5.19 22.69
C PHE A 303 21.97 3.67 22.54
N ILE A 304 23.13 3.25 21.97
CA ILE A 304 23.46 1.85 21.78
C ILE A 304 23.50 1.13 23.12
N GLU A 305 24.22 1.65 24.10
CA GLU A 305 24.33 1.07 25.44
C GLU A 305 22.96 0.91 26.11
N LYS A 306 22.11 1.93 25.99
CA LYS A 306 20.80 1.96 26.64
C LYS A 306 19.74 1.14 25.92
N TRP A 307 19.70 1.20 24.58
CA TRP A 307 18.55 0.78 23.79
C TRP A 307 18.82 -0.40 22.84
N ILE A 308 20.05 -0.84 22.64
CA ILE A 308 20.35 -2.05 21.88
C ILE A 308 20.46 -3.24 22.84
N ALA A 309 19.85 -4.35 22.45
CA ALA A 309 19.90 -5.59 23.20
C ALA A 309 21.34 -6.16 23.24
N ASN A 310 21.76 -6.60 24.40
CA ASN A 310 23.03 -7.33 24.55
C ASN A 310 22.85 -8.83 24.29
N SER A 311 23.95 -9.58 24.27
CA SER A 311 23.97 -10.98 23.85
C SER A 311 23.02 -11.90 24.63
N TRP A 312 22.83 -11.66 25.92
CA TRP A 312 21.94 -12.49 26.76
C TRP A 312 20.46 -12.04 26.69
N GLU A 313 20.15 -10.86 26.17
CA GLU A 313 18.79 -10.40 25.88
C GLU A 313 18.27 -10.87 24.54
N ILE A 314 19.14 -11.47 23.70
CA ILE A 314 18.77 -11.93 22.35
C ILE A 314 18.31 -13.38 22.42
N GLU A 315 17.01 -13.57 22.19
CA GLU A 315 16.42 -14.92 22.17
C GLU A 315 16.80 -15.70 20.92
N ALA A 316 16.90 -17.02 21.08
CA ALA A 316 17.12 -17.93 19.96
C ALA A 316 16.03 -17.73 18.89
N GLY A 317 16.45 -17.41 17.69
CA GLY A 317 15.56 -17.17 16.55
C GLY A 317 15.10 -15.74 16.35
N MET A 318 15.54 -14.76 17.12
CA MET A 318 15.35 -13.35 16.82
C MET A 318 16.09 -12.96 15.54
N GLY A 319 15.51 -12.00 14.80
CA GLY A 319 16.13 -11.51 13.58
C GLY A 319 16.18 -12.48 12.41
N ARG A 320 15.18 -13.35 12.30
CA ARG A 320 15.09 -14.36 11.23
C ARG A 320 13.84 -14.19 10.36
N GLY A 321 13.56 -12.99 10.00
CA GLY A 321 12.41 -12.71 9.17
C GLY A 321 11.21 -12.30 10.00
N THR A 322 10.17 -13.01 10.00
CA THR A 322 8.95 -12.66 10.74
C THR A 322 8.69 -13.70 11.81
N ARG A 323 7.80 -13.38 12.76
CA ARG A 323 7.23 -14.37 13.68
C ARG A 323 6.63 -15.59 12.99
N ASN A 324 6.52 -15.52 11.67
CA ASN A 324 5.91 -16.49 10.78
C ASN A 324 6.94 -17.33 10.04
N THR A 325 8.22 -17.00 10.15
CA THR A 325 9.26 -17.76 9.49
C THR A 325 9.30 -19.16 10.10
N PRO A 326 9.21 -20.23 9.30
CA PRO A 326 9.26 -21.61 9.81
C PRO A 326 10.54 -21.89 10.60
N VAL A 327 10.45 -22.76 11.58
CA VAL A 327 11.60 -23.10 12.43
C VAL A 327 12.74 -23.67 11.60
N GLU A 328 12.44 -24.42 10.59
CA GLU A 328 13.39 -25.03 9.64
C GLU A 328 14.27 -23.97 8.95
N TRP A 329 13.72 -22.86 8.59
CA TRP A 329 14.49 -21.75 8.03
C TRP A 329 15.47 -21.12 9.00
N ARG A 330 15.08 -21.06 10.27
CA ARG A 330 15.92 -20.53 11.32
C ARG A 330 17.19 -21.36 11.52
N THR A 331 17.11 -22.66 11.28
CA THR A 331 18.26 -23.54 11.38
C THR A 331 19.15 -23.51 10.15
N THR A 332 18.57 -23.27 8.97
CA THR A 332 19.31 -23.27 7.70
C THR A 332 20.27 -22.09 7.59
N TRP A 333 19.87 -20.88 8.03
CA TRP A 333 20.66 -19.66 7.81
C TRP A 333 21.25 -19.04 9.06
N GLY A 334 21.19 -19.73 10.17
CA GLY A 334 21.70 -19.22 11.43
C GLY A 334 20.89 -18.09 12.03
N GLN A 335 21.39 -17.50 13.08
CA GLN A 335 20.74 -16.37 13.75
C GLN A 335 21.21 -15.05 13.15
N LEU A 336 20.26 -14.21 12.71
CA LEU A 336 20.57 -12.89 12.14
C LEU A 336 20.59 -11.79 13.21
N GLY A 337 19.77 -11.92 14.26
CA GLY A 337 19.77 -10.98 15.39
C GLY A 337 21.02 -11.10 16.24
N THR A 338 21.64 -9.98 16.59
CA THR A 338 22.89 -9.90 17.34
C THR A 338 22.94 -8.64 18.21
N ASP A 339 23.86 -8.58 19.17
CA ASP A 339 24.23 -7.37 19.90
C ASP A 339 25.10 -6.43 19.06
N TYR A 340 25.54 -5.34 19.65
CA TYR A 340 26.34 -4.34 18.93
C TYR A 340 27.71 -4.86 18.53
N GLU A 341 28.41 -5.51 19.44
CA GLU A 341 29.77 -6.06 19.20
C GLU A 341 29.75 -7.10 18.10
N GLY A 342 28.81 -8.05 18.17
CA GLY A 342 28.64 -9.07 17.14
C GLY A 342 28.14 -8.53 15.80
N TYR A 343 27.45 -7.40 15.80
CA TYR A 343 27.08 -6.70 14.56
C TYR A 343 28.29 -6.03 13.91
N VAL A 344 29.13 -5.36 14.71
CA VAL A 344 30.36 -4.71 14.23
C VAL A 344 31.32 -5.73 13.65
N GLU A 345 31.60 -6.83 14.39
CA GLU A 345 32.46 -7.92 13.93
C GLU A 345 31.96 -8.44 12.56
N TRP A 346 30.68 -8.80 12.47
CA TRP A 346 30.11 -9.28 11.24
C TRP A 346 30.19 -8.23 10.10
N LEU A 347 29.89 -6.96 10.37
CA LEU A 347 29.87 -5.88 9.37
C LEU A 347 31.26 -5.69 8.74
N PHE A 348 32.31 -5.70 9.57
CA PHE A 348 33.66 -5.47 9.09
C PHE A 348 34.22 -6.65 8.27
N ASP A 349 33.63 -7.83 8.43
CA ASP A 349 33.93 -9.02 7.62
C ASP A 349 33.19 -9.00 6.27
N GLN A 350 32.14 -8.16 6.12
CA GLN A 350 31.40 -8.08 4.87
C GLN A 350 32.11 -7.23 3.81
N ASP A 351 32.51 -7.83 2.71
CA ASP A 351 33.15 -7.12 1.59
C ASP A 351 32.28 -5.99 1.02
N ILE A 352 30.98 -6.22 0.85
CA ILE A 352 30.02 -5.20 0.35
C ILE A 352 29.90 -3.96 1.24
N SER A 353 30.37 -4.02 2.49
CA SER A 353 30.38 -2.86 3.40
C SER A 353 31.55 -1.92 3.14
N ARG A 354 32.56 -2.36 2.37
CA ARG A 354 33.68 -1.53 1.98
C ARG A 354 33.24 -0.46 1.00
N LEU A 355 33.76 0.74 1.16
CA LEU A 355 33.31 1.89 0.40
C LEU A 355 33.44 1.72 -1.11
N GLU A 356 34.59 1.25 -1.58
CA GLU A 356 34.83 1.02 -3.01
C GLU A 356 33.85 -0.03 -3.57
N ARG A 357 33.70 -1.14 -2.85
CA ARG A 357 32.79 -2.22 -3.28
C ARG A 357 31.32 -1.78 -3.29
N ALA A 358 30.92 -1.03 -2.27
CA ALA A 358 29.56 -0.46 -2.22
C ALA A 358 29.34 0.55 -3.36
N SER A 359 30.33 1.38 -3.67
CA SER A 359 30.27 2.29 -4.80
C SER A 359 30.10 1.58 -6.15
N GLU A 360 30.83 0.48 -6.36
CA GLU A 360 30.70 -0.37 -7.56
C GLU A 360 29.27 -0.97 -7.67
N ILE A 361 28.77 -1.59 -6.60
CA ILE A 361 27.47 -2.28 -6.61
C ILE A 361 26.31 -1.29 -6.74
N THR A 362 26.40 -0.14 -6.08
CA THR A 362 25.32 0.84 -6.05
C THR A 362 25.37 1.85 -7.20
N GLY A 363 26.53 2.01 -7.80
CA GLY A 363 26.81 3.07 -8.77
C GLY A 363 26.75 4.47 -8.15
N VAL A 364 26.84 4.59 -6.83
CA VAL A 364 26.90 5.86 -6.10
C VAL A 364 28.36 6.20 -5.86
N PRO A 365 28.84 7.41 -6.23
CA PRO A 365 30.20 7.83 -6.00
C PRO A 365 30.60 7.76 -4.51
N GLU A 366 31.83 7.34 -4.23
CA GLU A 366 32.34 7.18 -2.85
C GLU A 366 32.18 8.43 -2.00
N GLU A 367 32.46 9.61 -2.59
CA GLU A 367 32.35 10.90 -1.89
C GLU A 367 30.92 11.17 -1.44
N LYS A 368 29.91 10.74 -2.20
CA LYS A 368 28.51 10.87 -1.80
C LYS A 368 28.13 9.91 -0.67
N ILE A 369 28.68 8.70 -0.66
CA ILE A 369 28.47 7.74 0.43
C ILE A 369 29.12 8.26 1.72
N ARG A 370 30.34 8.81 1.65
CA ARG A 370 31.01 9.47 2.79
C ARG A 370 30.20 10.66 3.30
N LEU A 371 29.76 11.52 2.40
CA LEU A 371 28.96 12.70 2.74
C LEU A 371 27.61 12.30 3.42
N ALA A 372 26.99 11.21 2.98
CA ALA A 372 25.79 10.69 3.62
C ALA A 372 26.06 10.28 5.09
N ALA A 373 27.14 9.57 5.35
CA ALA A 373 27.54 9.19 6.70
C ALA A 373 27.79 10.44 7.59
N GLU A 374 28.47 11.43 7.05
CA GLU A 374 28.73 12.72 7.75
C GLU A 374 27.43 13.44 8.10
N ILE A 375 26.53 13.62 7.12
CA ILE A 375 25.27 14.35 7.32
C ILE A 375 24.40 13.62 8.36
N LEU A 376 24.39 12.28 8.36
CA LEU A 376 23.55 11.47 9.24
C LEU A 376 24.04 11.42 10.68
N ALA A 377 25.33 11.38 10.92
CA ALA A 377 25.85 10.97 12.23
C ALA A 377 26.98 11.83 12.79
N LYS A 378 27.74 12.58 11.98
CA LYS A 378 28.87 13.35 12.45
C LYS A 378 28.43 14.45 13.42
N PRO A 379 28.92 14.46 14.67
CA PRO A 379 28.61 15.52 15.62
C PRO A 379 29.18 16.87 15.16
N VAL A 380 28.40 17.92 15.33
CA VAL A 380 28.85 19.32 15.18
C VAL A 380 28.84 19.96 16.56
N ASP A 381 29.99 20.45 16.98
CA ASP A 381 30.18 20.99 18.36
C ASP A 381 29.74 20.03 19.47
N GLY A 382 29.96 18.74 19.27
CA GLY A 382 29.58 17.67 20.20
C GLY A 382 28.09 17.27 20.13
N VAL A 383 27.28 17.92 19.32
CA VAL A 383 25.83 17.64 19.15
C VAL A 383 25.60 16.80 17.89
N ARG A 384 24.94 15.66 18.04
CA ARG A 384 24.52 14.82 16.91
C ARG A 384 23.27 15.36 16.26
N PRO A 385 23.14 15.26 14.92
CA PRO A 385 21.94 15.70 14.22
C PRO A 385 20.71 14.88 14.64
N LYS A 386 19.53 15.51 14.61
CA LYS A 386 18.25 14.79 14.74
C LYS A 386 17.91 14.12 13.41
N ALA A 387 18.43 12.92 13.21
CA ALA A 387 18.22 12.15 12.00
C ALA A 387 17.00 11.23 12.13
N SER A 388 16.04 11.34 11.20
CA SER A 388 14.92 10.43 11.01
C SER A 388 15.06 9.63 9.72
N PHE A 389 14.47 8.45 9.69
CA PHE A 389 14.61 7.47 8.62
C PHE A 389 13.26 7.06 8.09
N GLY A 390 13.00 7.39 6.81
CA GLY A 390 11.74 7.12 6.12
C GLY A 390 11.90 6.19 4.93
N LEU A 391 11.22 5.03 4.94
CA LEU A 391 11.31 4.10 3.83
C LEU A 391 9.95 3.78 3.22
N GLU A 392 9.96 3.38 1.94
CA GLU A 392 8.80 2.81 1.28
C GLU A 392 9.18 1.76 0.21
N LYS A 393 8.28 1.51 -0.72
CA LYS A 393 8.24 0.33 -1.59
C LYS A 393 9.46 0.12 -2.47
N GLY A 394 10.17 1.18 -2.85
CA GLY A 394 11.44 1.05 -3.58
C GLY A 394 12.49 0.29 -2.78
N ASN A 395 12.51 0.50 -1.46
CA ASN A 395 13.40 -0.22 -0.54
C ASN A 395 12.95 -1.68 -0.36
N TYR A 396 11.76 -1.91 0.21
CA TYR A 396 11.38 -3.25 0.65
C TYR A 396 10.73 -4.14 -0.43
N TRP A 397 10.46 -3.63 -1.63
CA TRP A 397 10.06 -4.43 -2.79
C TRP A 397 11.20 -4.64 -3.81
N SER A 398 12.42 -4.33 -3.44
CA SER A 398 13.63 -4.73 -4.14
C SER A 398 14.28 -5.95 -3.47
N ASN A 399 14.90 -5.80 -2.32
CA ASN A 399 15.44 -6.89 -1.54
C ASN A 399 14.89 -6.82 -0.10
N ASN A 400 13.74 -7.43 0.11
CA ASN A 400 12.86 -7.14 1.24
C ASN A 400 13.52 -7.24 2.61
N TYR A 401 13.99 -8.44 3.02
CA TYR A 401 14.52 -8.62 4.37
C TYR A 401 15.81 -7.84 4.58
N LEU A 402 16.78 -8.04 3.70
CA LEU A 402 18.12 -7.45 3.86
C LEU A 402 18.07 -5.92 3.86
N ASN A 403 17.29 -5.33 2.94
CA ASN A 403 17.14 -3.88 2.88
C ASN A 403 16.47 -3.32 4.14
N THR A 404 15.44 -3.98 4.65
CA THR A 404 14.72 -3.48 5.83
C THR A 404 15.50 -3.70 7.13
N ALA A 405 16.32 -4.74 7.21
CA ALA A 405 17.18 -5.01 8.36
C ALA A 405 18.39 -4.05 8.38
N SER A 406 19.09 -3.88 7.25
CA SER A 406 20.20 -2.93 7.16
C SER A 406 19.76 -1.48 7.38
N TYR A 407 18.55 -1.13 6.89
CA TYR A 407 17.97 0.20 7.12
C TYR A 407 17.63 0.46 8.59
N ALA A 408 17.07 -0.54 9.28
CA ALA A 408 16.83 -0.47 10.71
C ALA A 408 18.15 -0.30 11.49
N ALA A 409 19.16 -1.09 11.16
CA ALA A 409 20.48 -1.01 11.78
C ALA A 409 21.11 0.39 11.58
N LEU A 410 21.06 0.95 10.36
CA LEU A 410 21.55 2.29 10.07
C LEU A 410 20.90 3.34 10.98
N GLY A 411 19.58 3.32 11.09
CA GLY A 411 18.85 4.26 11.95
C GLY A 411 19.19 4.07 13.43
N LEU A 412 19.27 2.83 13.91
CA LEU A 412 19.60 2.52 15.31
C LEU A 412 21.04 2.94 15.67
N ILE A 413 22.01 2.74 14.80
CA ILE A 413 23.40 3.19 14.98
C ILE A 413 23.49 4.73 15.08
N CYS A 414 22.62 5.44 14.35
CA CYS A 414 22.48 6.90 14.45
C CYS A 414 21.66 7.36 15.68
N GLY A 415 21.22 6.44 16.55
CA GLY A 415 20.43 6.73 17.73
C GLY A 415 18.98 7.10 17.44
N ALA A 416 18.39 6.60 16.35
CA ALA A 416 17.00 6.82 15.99
C ALA A 416 16.07 5.65 16.39
N GLY A 417 14.76 5.89 16.41
CA GLY A 417 13.72 4.88 16.60
C GLY A 417 12.75 5.14 17.75
N ASN A 418 13.08 6.02 18.72
CA ASN A 418 12.29 6.17 19.94
C ASN A 418 12.22 7.57 20.54
N ARG A 419 12.55 8.60 19.77
CA ARG A 419 12.56 9.99 20.26
C ARG A 419 12.00 10.97 19.23
N PRO A 420 11.42 12.13 19.66
CA PRO A 420 10.92 13.15 18.75
C PRO A 420 11.98 13.58 17.72
N GLY A 421 11.62 13.60 16.47
CA GLY A 421 12.52 13.95 15.35
C GLY A 421 13.66 12.97 15.08
N LYS A 422 13.71 11.84 15.80
CA LYS A 422 14.66 10.73 15.62
C LYS A 422 13.90 9.41 15.50
N MET A 423 13.16 9.23 14.42
CA MET A 423 12.30 8.06 14.22
C MET A 423 12.75 7.20 13.03
N ILE A 424 12.44 5.92 13.09
CA ILE A 424 12.54 5.00 11.97
C ILE A 424 11.13 4.53 11.65
N SER A 425 10.59 4.88 10.47
CA SER A 425 9.19 4.60 10.16
C SER A 425 8.93 4.45 8.67
N ARG A 426 7.92 3.65 8.34
CA ARG A 426 7.34 3.72 7.00
C ARG A 426 6.60 5.02 6.79
N LEU A 427 6.72 5.57 5.59
CA LEU A 427 5.88 6.68 5.16
C LEU A 427 4.52 6.19 4.66
N GLY A 428 4.39 4.90 4.31
CA GLY A 428 3.17 4.29 3.85
C GLY A 428 2.78 4.63 2.42
N GLY A 429 1.86 3.86 1.87
CA GLY A 429 1.31 4.07 0.53
C GLY A 429 -0.12 4.61 0.58
N HIS A 430 -0.98 3.98 1.34
CA HIS A 430 -2.42 4.23 1.42
C HIS A 430 -2.91 4.11 2.86
N GLN A 431 -4.04 4.74 3.16
CA GLN A 431 -4.71 4.64 4.44
C GLN A 431 -5.18 3.20 4.68
N ARG A 432 -5.51 2.86 5.93
CA ARG A 432 -5.80 1.49 6.29
C ARG A 432 -7.00 1.38 7.22
N GLY A 433 -7.85 0.40 6.95
CA GLY A 433 -8.80 -0.10 7.91
C GLY A 433 -8.07 -0.87 9.01
N TRP A 434 -7.68 -2.06 8.70
CA TRP A 434 -6.81 -2.89 9.52
C TRP A 434 -5.75 -3.53 8.62
N LYS A 435 -4.61 -3.93 9.18
CA LYS A 435 -3.43 -4.43 8.45
C LYS A 435 -3.67 -5.73 7.64
N GLY A 436 -4.72 -5.81 6.85
CA GLY A 436 -5.00 -7.01 6.07
C GLY A 436 -5.31 -8.26 6.91
N ALA A 437 -5.40 -8.12 8.23
CA ALA A 437 -5.93 -9.11 9.14
C ALA A 437 -6.64 -8.34 10.25
N ALA A 438 -7.95 -8.33 10.25
CA ALA A 438 -8.69 -7.82 11.38
C ALA A 438 -8.35 -8.66 12.61
N PRO A 439 -8.41 -8.08 13.80
CA PRO A 439 -8.32 -8.86 15.00
C PRO A 439 -9.52 -9.79 15.06
N TYR A 440 -9.24 -11.06 15.01
CA TYR A 440 -10.20 -12.12 15.35
C TYR A 440 -9.66 -12.86 16.57
N PRO A 441 -10.49 -13.56 17.32
CA PRO A 441 -10.02 -14.30 18.48
C PRO A 441 -8.84 -15.21 18.11
N ARG A 442 -7.68 -14.95 18.66
CA ARG A 442 -6.42 -15.68 18.36
C ARG A 442 -6.53 -17.19 18.51
N ILE A 443 -7.36 -17.63 19.43
CA ILE A 443 -7.63 -19.05 19.69
C ILE A 443 -8.38 -19.74 18.54
N GLN A 444 -9.02 -18.98 17.65
CA GLN A 444 -9.77 -19.48 16.51
C GLN A 444 -9.03 -19.31 15.19
N SER A 445 -7.81 -18.78 15.21
CA SER A 445 -6.97 -18.67 14.03
C SER A 445 -6.60 -20.06 13.51
N PRO A 446 -6.80 -20.36 12.22
CA PRO A 446 -6.36 -21.62 11.63
C PRO A 446 -4.86 -21.87 11.85
N ASN A 447 -4.09 -20.78 11.92
CA ASN A 447 -2.65 -20.85 12.19
C ASN A 447 -2.29 -21.24 13.63
N LYS A 448 -3.29 -21.35 14.51
CA LYS A 448 -3.12 -21.69 15.93
C LYS A 448 -3.85 -22.95 16.35
N LEU A 449 -4.48 -23.64 15.41
CA LEU A 449 -5.11 -24.92 15.71
C LEU A 449 -4.05 -25.94 16.14
N PRO A 450 -4.34 -26.75 17.18
CA PRO A 450 -3.43 -27.78 17.63
C PRO A 450 -3.04 -28.73 16.49
N GLY A 451 -1.76 -29.05 16.39
CA GLY A 451 -1.22 -29.96 15.38
C GLY A 451 -1.06 -29.39 13.97
N ARG A 452 -1.45 -28.14 13.73
CA ARG A 452 -1.15 -27.45 12.46
C ARG A 452 0.03 -26.53 12.65
N ARG A 453 1.09 -26.75 11.88
CA ARG A 453 2.14 -25.77 11.64
C ARG A 453 1.50 -24.56 10.97
N ARG A 454 1.97 -23.38 11.26
CA ARG A 454 1.55 -22.15 10.60
C ARG A 454 1.96 -22.23 9.13
N GLN A 455 1.01 -22.60 8.29
CA GLN A 455 1.15 -22.55 6.85
C GLN A 455 0.54 -21.23 6.38
N ASP A 456 1.37 -20.25 6.10
CA ASP A 456 0.94 -19.11 5.31
C ASP A 456 0.81 -19.62 3.87
N ILE A 457 -0.41 -19.90 3.45
CA ILE A 457 -0.68 -20.32 2.08
C ILE A 457 -0.42 -19.13 1.17
N ASP A 458 0.48 -19.34 0.22
CA ASP A 458 0.66 -18.44 -0.89
C ASP A 458 -0.47 -18.67 -1.90
N LEU A 459 -1.43 -17.74 -1.96
CA LEU A 459 -2.57 -17.85 -2.84
C LEU A 459 -2.20 -18.00 -4.31
N ASP A 460 -1.14 -17.32 -4.76
CA ASP A 460 -0.73 -17.35 -6.16
C ASP A 460 -0.21 -18.75 -6.53
N ARG A 461 0.54 -19.41 -5.64
CA ARG A 461 0.97 -20.80 -5.81
C ARG A 461 -0.18 -21.78 -5.77
N TRP A 462 -1.18 -21.50 -4.94
CA TRP A 462 -2.37 -22.34 -4.86
C TRP A 462 -3.24 -22.24 -6.11
N VAL A 463 -3.26 -21.08 -6.77
CA VAL A 463 -3.81 -20.93 -8.11
C VAL A 463 -3.00 -21.73 -9.12
N GLU A 464 -1.67 -21.59 -9.11
CA GLU A 464 -0.81 -22.34 -10.03
C GLU A 464 -0.97 -23.85 -9.92
N SER A 465 -0.94 -24.37 -8.69
CA SER A 465 -1.08 -25.81 -8.42
C SER A 465 -2.51 -26.35 -8.60
N GLY A 466 -3.49 -25.46 -8.85
CA GLY A 466 -4.89 -25.84 -8.97
C GLY A 466 -5.53 -26.28 -7.63
N ASN A 467 -4.95 -25.93 -6.49
CA ASN A 467 -5.50 -26.27 -5.18
C ASN A 467 -6.59 -25.30 -4.72
N LEU A 468 -6.61 -24.08 -5.23
CA LEU A 468 -7.68 -23.11 -4.97
C LEU A 468 -8.85 -23.40 -5.92
N ARG A 469 -10.03 -23.60 -5.36
CA ARG A 469 -11.26 -23.93 -6.10
C ARG A 469 -12.29 -22.80 -6.10
N PHE A 470 -12.21 -21.93 -5.12
CA PHE A 470 -13.06 -20.76 -4.98
C PHE A 470 -12.24 -19.57 -4.48
N ALA A 471 -12.39 -18.43 -5.14
CA ALA A 471 -11.75 -17.19 -4.74
C ALA A 471 -12.74 -16.04 -4.70
N TRP A 472 -12.85 -15.37 -3.54
CA TRP A 472 -13.54 -14.07 -3.45
C TRP A 472 -12.50 -12.95 -3.49
N VAL A 473 -12.52 -12.18 -4.57
CA VAL A 473 -11.61 -11.06 -4.82
C VAL A 473 -12.32 -9.75 -4.47
N ILE A 474 -11.77 -8.98 -3.55
CA ILE A 474 -12.41 -7.76 -3.04
C ILE A 474 -11.47 -6.57 -3.23
N GLY A 475 -11.85 -5.62 -4.08
CA GLY A 475 -11.18 -4.34 -4.26
C GLY A 475 -9.72 -4.43 -4.69
N THR A 476 -9.32 -5.46 -5.43
CA THR A 476 -7.94 -5.62 -5.94
C THR A 476 -7.92 -6.21 -7.34
N LEU A 477 -6.95 -5.78 -8.13
CA LEU A 477 -6.76 -6.25 -9.50
C LEU A 477 -6.15 -7.66 -9.58
N TRP A 478 -5.63 -8.15 -8.48
CA TRP A 478 -4.90 -9.41 -8.31
C TRP A 478 -3.83 -9.64 -9.39
N ILE A 479 -4.23 -10.06 -10.59
CA ILE A 479 -3.33 -10.49 -11.67
C ILE A 479 -2.29 -9.42 -12.01
N GLN A 480 -2.74 -8.23 -12.37
CA GLN A 480 -1.85 -7.12 -12.75
C GLN A 480 -0.95 -6.65 -11.58
N ALA A 481 -1.36 -6.94 -10.35
CA ALA A 481 -0.60 -6.59 -9.15
C ALA A 481 0.46 -7.63 -8.77
N MET A 482 0.48 -8.82 -9.41
CA MET A 482 1.42 -9.90 -9.10
C MET A 482 2.61 -9.92 -10.06
N ALA A 483 3.75 -10.44 -9.57
CA ALA A 483 4.93 -10.67 -10.39
C ALA A 483 4.64 -11.74 -11.44
N ALA A 484 5.25 -11.62 -12.62
CA ALA A 484 4.97 -12.44 -13.80
C ALA A 484 3.47 -12.48 -14.13
N SER A 485 2.85 -11.28 -14.23
CA SER A 485 1.39 -11.16 -14.38
C SER A 485 0.84 -11.84 -15.63
N ASP A 486 1.59 -11.89 -16.72
CA ASP A 486 1.15 -12.56 -17.98
C ASP A 486 1.06 -14.08 -17.82
N ASP A 487 1.98 -14.68 -17.07
CA ASP A 487 1.94 -16.11 -16.74
C ASP A 487 0.76 -16.43 -15.81
N MET A 488 0.54 -15.57 -14.82
CA MET A 488 -0.59 -15.70 -13.91
C MET A 488 -1.93 -15.58 -14.64
N TYR A 489 -2.06 -14.65 -15.57
CA TYR A 489 -3.30 -14.46 -16.33
C TYR A 489 -3.63 -15.70 -17.18
N ARG A 490 -2.64 -16.27 -17.87
CA ARG A 490 -2.83 -17.53 -18.63
C ARG A 490 -3.33 -18.64 -17.72
N ARG A 491 -2.78 -18.76 -16.51
CA ARG A 491 -3.23 -19.76 -15.56
C ARG A 491 -4.65 -19.52 -15.06
N PHE A 492 -5.05 -18.27 -14.87
CA PHE A 492 -6.44 -17.95 -14.54
C PHE A 492 -7.41 -18.32 -15.66
N LEU A 493 -7.05 -18.07 -16.92
CA LEU A 493 -7.86 -18.50 -18.07
C LEU A 493 -8.08 -20.00 -18.08
N GLU A 494 -7.01 -20.78 -17.93
CA GLU A 494 -7.08 -22.25 -17.87
C GLU A 494 -8.04 -22.76 -16.78
N LEU A 495 -8.01 -22.13 -15.61
CA LEU A 495 -8.83 -22.54 -14.48
C LEU A 495 -10.28 -22.05 -14.56
N THR A 496 -10.56 -21.05 -15.39
CA THR A 496 -11.88 -20.39 -15.47
C THR A 496 -12.47 -20.47 -16.87
N ARG A 497 -12.02 -19.60 -17.80
CA ARG A 497 -12.64 -19.41 -19.13
C ARG A 497 -12.42 -20.57 -20.10
N ASP A 498 -11.25 -21.19 -20.05
CA ASP A 498 -10.92 -22.35 -20.91
C ASP A 498 -11.49 -23.66 -20.37
N ASN A 499 -12.02 -23.66 -19.14
CA ASN A 499 -12.71 -24.81 -18.57
C ASN A 499 -14.06 -25.04 -19.31
N PRO A 500 -14.43 -26.26 -19.69
CA PRO A 500 -15.66 -26.51 -20.43
C PRO A 500 -16.96 -26.21 -19.66
N ASN A 501 -16.91 -26.24 -18.33
CA ASN A 501 -18.09 -26.01 -17.49
C ASN A 501 -18.32 -24.49 -17.33
N GLN A 502 -19.01 -23.89 -18.32
CA GLN A 502 -19.42 -22.48 -18.33
C GLN A 502 -20.92 -22.37 -18.04
N ILE A 503 -21.33 -21.35 -17.30
CA ILE A 503 -22.73 -21.10 -17.01
C ILE A 503 -23.47 -20.78 -18.32
N THR A 504 -24.53 -21.51 -18.61
CA THR A 504 -25.41 -21.30 -19.77
C THR A 504 -26.85 -20.96 -19.40
N ASP A 505 -27.20 -21.12 -18.12
CA ASP A 505 -28.52 -20.84 -17.55
C ASP A 505 -28.39 -19.92 -16.35
N ALA A 506 -29.18 -18.87 -16.29
CA ALA A 506 -29.16 -17.89 -15.20
C ALA A 506 -29.89 -18.36 -13.93
N ASP A 507 -30.59 -19.49 -13.98
CA ASP A 507 -31.19 -20.10 -12.77
C ASP A 507 -30.06 -20.38 -11.74
N PRO A 508 -30.19 -19.91 -10.51
CA PRO A 508 -29.11 -20.01 -9.52
C PRO A 508 -28.73 -21.44 -9.15
N VAL A 509 -29.70 -22.39 -9.21
CA VAL A 509 -29.42 -23.80 -8.93
C VAL A 509 -28.67 -24.45 -10.11
N ALA A 510 -29.04 -24.13 -11.34
CA ALA A 510 -28.37 -24.63 -12.55
C ALA A 510 -26.96 -24.02 -12.66
N ALA A 511 -26.81 -22.74 -12.45
CA ALA A 511 -25.51 -22.03 -12.42
C ALA A 511 -24.58 -22.62 -11.36
N ALA A 512 -25.06 -22.80 -10.13
CA ALA A 512 -24.28 -23.40 -9.06
C ALA A 512 -23.82 -24.82 -9.40
N ARG A 513 -24.70 -25.65 -10.00
CA ARG A 513 -24.34 -26.99 -10.44
C ARG A 513 -23.19 -26.98 -11.45
N THR A 514 -23.26 -26.13 -12.46
CA THR A 514 -22.19 -25.98 -13.47
C THR A 514 -20.88 -25.57 -12.85
N LEU A 515 -20.91 -24.59 -11.91
CA LEU A 515 -19.70 -24.14 -11.24
C LEU A 515 -19.12 -25.22 -10.28
N ILE A 516 -19.96 -26.02 -9.65
CA ILE A 516 -19.53 -27.18 -8.85
C ILE A 516 -18.81 -28.19 -9.75
N GLU A 517 -19.37 -28.51 -10.91
CA GLU A 517 -18.75 -29.40 -11.92
C GLU A 517 -17.41 -28.85 -12.39
N ARG A 518 -17.28 -27.51 -12.54
CA ARG A 518 -16.00 -26.85 -12.83
C ARG A 518 -14.98 -27.08 -11.71
N THR A 519 -15.36 -26.89 -10.46
CA THR A 519 -14.44 -27.14 -9.34
C THR A 519 -14.04 -28.60 -9.25
N ASP A 520 -14.92 -29.51 -9.59
CA ASP A 520 -14.67 -30.96 -9.58
C ASP A 520 -13.75 -31.40 -10.73
N SER A 521 -13.78 -30.69 -11.85
CA SER A 521 -12.86 -30.91 -13.00
C SER A 521 -11.51 -30.21 -12.86
N GLY A 522 -11.21 -29.61 -11.73
CA GLY A 522 -9.91 -28.95 -11.49
C GLY A 522 -9.93 -27.45 -11.70
N GLY A 523 -11.05 -26.86 -12.11
CA GLY A 523 -11.19 -25.43 -12.31
C GLY A 523 -11.46 -24.65 -11.02
N MET A 524 -11.59 -23.34 -11.17
CA MET A 524 -11.82 -22.39 -10.07
C MET A 524 -13.02 -21.48 -10.37
N VAL A 525 -13.72 -21.09 -9.33
CA VAL A 525 -14.80 -20.10 -9.36
C VAL A 525 -14.28 -18.79 -8.77
N ILE A 526 -14.54 -17.68 -9.45
CA ILE A 526 -14.14 -16.35 -9.03
C ILE A 526 -15.38 -15.48 -8.79
N VAL A 527 -15.47 -14.95 -7.58
CA VAL A 527 -16.37 -13.86 -7.21
C VAL A 527 -15.55 -12.59 -7.06
N ASN A 528 -16.00 -11.48 -7.65
CA ASN A 528 -15.31 -10.21 -7.56
C ASN A 528 -16.24 -9.10 -7.02
N SER A 529 -15.90 -8.52 -5.87
CA SER A 529 -16.54 -7.29 -5.38
C SER A 529 -15.75 -6.10 -5.86
N GLU A 530 -16.36 -5.22 -6.65
CA GLU A 530 -15.68 -4.11 -7.31
C GLU A 530 -16.64 -2.93 -7.51
N ILE A 531 -16.07 -1.76 -7.75
CA ILE A 531 -16.82 -0.52 -8.04
C ILE A 531 -16.97 -0.24 -9.54
N TYR A 532 -16.05 -0.76 -10.38
CA TYR A 532 -16.03 -0.54 -11.82
C TYR A 532 -15.72 -1.81 -12.61
N PRO A 533 -16.32 -2.03 -13.79
CA PRO A 533 -16.08 -3.22 -14.61
C PRO A 533 -14.88 -3.03 -15.56
N ARG A 534 -13.69 -2.73 -15.06
CA ARG A 534 -12.55 -2.35 -15.93
C ARG A 534 -11.26 -3.15 -15.76
N ALA A 535 -11.19 -4.06 -14.82
CA ALA A 535 -10.02 -4.93 -14.65
C ALA A 535 -10.30 -6.31 -15.21
N PRO A 536 -9.32 -7.04 -15.76
CA PRO A 536 -9.51 -8.38 -16.30
C PRO A 536 -10.18 -9.35 -15.33
N ILE A 537 -9.87 -9.23 -14.05
CA ILE A 537 -10.51 -10.02 -13.00
C ILE A 537 -12.03 -9.85 -13.00
N THR A 538 -12.53 -8.63 -13.28
CA THR A 538 -13.96 -8.31 -13.36
C THR A 538 -14.54 -8.59 -14.73
N THR A 539 -13.89 -8.04 -15.78
CA THR A 539 -14.46 -8.04 -17.13
C THR A 539 -14.38 -9.39 -17.83
N GLU A 540 -13.37 -10.20 -17.49
CA GLU A 540 -13.06 -11.43 -18.21
C GLU A 540 -13.21 -12.69 -17.37
N LEU A 541 -12.77 -12.67 -16.12
CA LEU A 541 -12.57 -13.90 -15.35
C LEU A 541 -13.64 -14.19 -14.31
N ALA A 542 -14.22 -13.19 -13.67
CA ALA A 542 -15.20 -13.41 -12.62
C ALA A 542 -16.49 -14.06 -13.14
N ASP A 543 -16.97 -15.07 -12.41
CA ASP A 543 -18.25 -15.72 -12.63
C ASP A 543 -19.40 -14.92 -12.04
N ILE A 544 -19.14 -14.29 -10.90
CA ILE A 544 -20.08 -13.40 -10.20
C ILE A 544 -19.36 -12.11 -9.88
N VAL A 545 -20.02 -10.98 -10.17
CA VAL A 545 -19.54 -9.64 -9.84
C VAL A 545 -20.54 -8.97 -8.92
N LEU A 546 -20.05 -8.48 -7.77
CA LEU A 546 -20.86 -7.81 -6.76
C LEU A 546 -20.55 -6.32 -6.75
N PRO A 547 -21.57 -5.43 -6.83
CA PRO A 547 -21.38 -3.98 -6.84
C PRO A 547 -21.02 -3.51 -5.43
N ALA A 548 -19.85 -2.87 -5.29
CA ALA A 548 -19.39 -2.32 -4.02
C ALA A 548 -19.66 -0.82 -3.90
N SER A 549 -19.97 -0.37 -2.68
CA SER A 549 -20.07 1.06 -2.38
C SER A 549 -18.69 1.72 -2.34
N GLY A 550 -18.64 2.96 -2.79
CA GLY A 550 -17.43 3.77 -2.86
C GLY A 550 -17.30 4.78 -1.72
N TRP A 551 -16.35 5.68 -1.88
CA TRP A 551 -16.09 6.78 -0.96
C TRP A 551 -17.30 7.73 -0.87
N GLY A 552 -17.74 8.02 0.36
CA GLY A 552 -18.88 8.89 0.66
C GLY A 552 -20.26 8.24 0.56
N GLU A 553 -20.34 6.96 0.18
CA GLU A 553 -21.58 6.21 0.02
C GLU A 553 -21.99 5.42 1.28
N SER A 554 -21.11 5.35 2.28
CA SER A 554 -21.33 4.68 3.58
C SER A 554 -20.47 5.32 4.67
N ASP A 555 -20.98 5.32 5.92
CA ASP A 555 -20.18 5.71 7.09
C ASP A 555 -19.17 4.62 7.43
N LEU A 556 -17.89 4.88 7.24
CA LEU A 556 -16.82 3.90 7.43
C LEU A 556 -15.57 4.58 8.02
N THR A 557 -14.66 3.79 8.61
CA THR A 557 -13.48 4.33 9.29
C THR A 557 -12.16 3.87 8.68
N ARG A 558 -11.15 4.74 8.74
CA ARG A 558 -9.75 4.44 8.37
C ARG A 558 -8.76 5.20 9.24
N ALA A 559 -7.55 4.67 9.32
CA ALA A 559 -6.41 5.36 9.91
C ALA A 559 -5.37 5.77 8.85
N ASN A 560 -4.77 6.95 9.01
CA ASN A 560 -3.71 7.46 8.14
C ASN A 560 -2.30 7.00 8.57
N GLY A 561 -1.25 7.58 7.98
CA GLY A 561 0.15 7.20 8.22
C GLY A 561 0.69 7.47 9.62
N GLU A 562 0.10 8.42 10.32
CA GLU A 562 0.38 8.66 11.75
C GLU A 562 -0.67 7.99 12.67
N ARG A 563 -1.36 6.98 12.15
CA ARG A 563 -2.37 6.18 12.86
C ARG A 563 -3.57 7.00 13.35
N ARG A 564 -3.92 8.07 12.67
CA ARG A 564 -5.04 8.94 13.01
C ARG A 564 -6.33 8.38 12.44
N LEU A 565 -7.23 7.91 13.31
CA LEU A 565 -8.54 7.38 12.98
C LEU A 565 -9.52 8.53 12.68
N ARG A 566 -10.29 8.38 11.61
CA ARG A 566 -11.39 9.28 11.26
C ARG A 566 -12.58 8.52 10.71
N LEU A 567 -13.76 9.11 10.89
CA LEU A 567 -14.95 8.69 10.19
C LEU A 567 -14.96 9.34 8.80
N TYR A 568 -15.27 8.55 7.80
CA TYR A 568 -15.61 8.96 6.45
C TYR A 568 -17.13 8.96 6.40
N GLU A 569 -17.73 10.11 6.62
CA GLU A 569 -19.17 10.21 6.69
C GLU A 569 -19.82 10.05 5.32
N LYS A 570 -21.01 9.43 5.30
CA LYS A 570 -21.84 9.31 4.12
C LYS A 570 -22.38 10.68 3.71
N PHE A 571 -22.25 11.03 2.43
CA PHE A 571 -22.77 12.29 1.86
C PHE A 571 -23.47 12.09 0.51
N THR A 572 -23.50 10.87 -0.02
CA THR A 572 -24.16 10.51 -1.28
C THR A 572 -24.71 9.10 -1.20
N ASP A 573 -25.63 8.75 -2.08
CA ASP A 573 -26.13 7.39 -2.17
C ASP A 573 -25.26 6.53 -3.08
N PRO A 574 -25.14 5.23 -2.78
CA PRO A 574 -24.49 4.29 -3.69
C PRO A 574 -25.32 4.12 -4.97
N PRO A 575 -24.68 3.84 -6.13
CA PRO A 575 -25.42 3.62 -7.36
C PRO A 575 -26.21 2.28 -7.32
N GLY A 576 -27.49 2.35 -7.65
CA GLY A 576 -28.35 1.17 -7.71
C GLY A 576 -28.38 0.38 -6.41
N GLU A 577 -28.00 -0.90 -6.47
CA GLU A 577 -27.98 -1.84 -5.35
C GLU A 577 -26.57 -2.02 -4.72
N ALA A 578 -25.61 -1.15 -5.05
CA ALA A 578 -24.25 -1.26 -4.53
C ALA A 578 -24.22 -1.17 -2.98
N GLN A 579 -23.43 -2.04 -2.36
CA GLN A 579 -23.37 -2.18 -0.90
C GLN A 579 -21.92 -2.16 -0.39
N PRO A 580 -21.66 -1.75 0.85
CA PRO A 580 -20.34 -1.89 1.45
C PRO A 580 -19.98 -3.39 1.62
N ASP A 581 -18.69 -3.69 1.53
CA ASP A 581 -18.23 -5.09 1.58
C ASP A 581 -18.70 -5.83 2.85
N TRP A 582 -18.73 -5.14 4.00
CA TRP A 582 -19.20 -5.74 5.25
C TRP A 582 -20.64 -6.27 5.13
N TRP A 583 -21.51 -5.59 4.38
CA TRP A 583 -22.90 -6.00 4.18
C TRP A 583 -22.98 -7.26 3.30
N ALA A 584 -22.24 -7.28 2.19
CA ALA A 584 -22.18 -8.45 1.30
C ALA A 584 -21.63 -9.68 2.05
N ILE A 585 -20.59 -9.49 2.86
CA ILE A 585 -20.02 -10.52 3.74
C ILE A 585 -21.05 -11.01 4.76
N ALA A 586 -21.81 -10.11 5.37
CA ALA A 586 -22.84 -10.47 6.35
C ALA A 586 -23.98 -11.26 5.68
N LYS A 587 -24.45 -10.84 4.50
CA LYS A 587 -25.48 -11.55 3.74
C LYS A 587 -25.01 -12.97 3.38
N PHE A 588 -23.79 -13.11 2.87
CA PHE A 588 -23.19 -14.40 2.57
C PHE A 588 -22.98 -15.25 3.83
N GLY A 589 -22.48 -14.66 4.91
CA GLY A 589 -22.25 -15.36 6.18
C GLY A 589 -23.54 -15.98 6.74
N ARG A 590 -24.65 -15.24 6.71
CA ARG A 590 -25.97 -15.74 7.10
C ARG A 590 -26.46 -16.85 6.16
N ALA A 591 -26.28 -16.71 4.85
CA ALA A 591 -26.63 -17.76 3.87
C ALA A 591 -25.85 -19.06 4.09
N MET A 592 -24.61 -18.98 4.56
CA MET A 592 -23.79 -20.13 4.95
C MET A 592 -24.18 -20.72 6.33
N GLY A 593 -25.11 -20.11 7.05
CA GLY A 593 -25.51 -20.51 8.41
C GLY A 593 -24.50 -20.11 9.50
N TYR A 594 -23.61 -19.17 9.23
CA TYR A 594 -22.65 -18.67 10.22
C TYR A 594 -23.30 -17.66 11.16
N GLU A 595 -22.98 -17.74 12.45
CA GLU A 595 -23.48 -16.85 13.48
C GLU A 595 -22.67 -15.53 13.58
N GLY A 596 -23.31 -14.48 14.12
CA GLY A 596 -22.68 -13.21 14.45
C GLY A 596 -22.47 -12.29 13.23
N TYR A 597 -23.37 -12.35 12.27
CA TYR A 597 -23.43 -11.47 11.10
C TYR A 597 -24.73 -10.64 11.05
N ASP A 598 -25.29 -10.36 12.24
CA ASP A 598 -26.59 -9.67 12.39
C ASP A 598 -26.43 -8.15 12.55
N TRP A 599 -25.31 -7.61 12.06
CA TRP A 599 -25.04 -6.17 12.09
C TRP A 599 -26.12 -5.39 11.33
N LYS A 600 -26.62 -4.33 11.93
CA LYS A 600 -27.62 -3.44 11.34
C LYS A 600 -26.99 -2.36 10.46
N ASP A 601 -25.82 -1.88 10.86
CA ASP A 601 -25.07 -0.84 10.18
C ASP A 601 -23.55 -0.97 10.41
N SER A 602 -22.78 -0.10 9.83
CA SER A 602 -21.31 -0.07 9.94
C SER A 602 -20.81 0.20 11.35
N ASN A 603 -21.57 0.95 12.17
CA ASN A 603 -21.20 1.20 13.55
C ASN A 603 -21.24 -0.09 14.40
N ASP A 604 -22.22 -0.98 14.19
CA ASP A 604 -22.26 -2.29 14.87
C ASP A 604 -20.98 -3.09 14.56
N VAL A 605 -20.55 -3.06 13.29
CA VAL A 605 -19.30 -3.71 12.87
C VAL A 605 -18.09 -3.06 13.55
N PHE A 606 -18.05 -1.73 13.60
CA PHE A 606 -16.97 -0.98 14.24
C PHE A 606 -16.86 -1.30 15.74
N GLU A 607 -17.97 -1.29 16.45
CA GLU A 607 -18.01 -1.56 17.89
C GLU A 607 -17.61 -3.02 18.20
N GLU A 608 -18.09 -3.99 17.43
CA GLU A 608 -17.65 -5.38 17.56
C GLU A 608 -16.16 -5.52 17.27
N ALA A 609 -15.70 -4.99 16.14
CA ALA A 609 -14.30 -5.08 15.73
C ALA A 609 -13.33 -4.45 16.73
N SER A 610 -13.71 -3.32 17.32
CA SER A 610 -12.89 -2.58 18.28
C SER A 610 -12.62 -3.37 19.56
N LYS A 611 -13.51 -4.28 19.95
CA LYS A 611 -13.32 -5.16 21.12
C LYS A 611 -12.12 -6.11 20.97
N PHE A 612 -11.75 -6.47 19.76
CA PHE A 612 -10.61 -7.34 19.48
C PHE A 612 -9.31 -6.58 19.26
N GLY A 613 -9.36 -5.26 19.05
CA GLY A 613 -8.19 -4.38 18.87
C GLY A 613 -7.50 -3.93 20.15
N ARG A 614 -7.97 -4.36 21.31
CA ARG A 614 -7.39 -4.04 22.63
C ARG A 614 -5.90 -4.40 22.63
N ASP A 615 -5.09 -3.59 23.23
CA ASP A 615 -3.63 -3.78 23.33
C ASP A 615 -2.87 -3.74 21.99
N GLY A 616 -3.55 -3.42 20.88
CA GLY A 616 -2.94 -3.28 19.55
C GLY A 616 -2.56 -1.84 19.19
N VAL A 617 -1.79 -1.71 18.12
CA VAL A 617 -1.41 -0.40 17.55
C VAL A 617 -2.63 0.41 17.11
N LEU A 618 -3.70 -0.26 16.67
CA LEU A 618 -4.97 0.33 16.28
C LEU A 618 -6.03 -0.01 17.35
N ASN A 619 -5.75 0.35 18.61
CA ASN A 619 -6.72 0.20 19.69
C ASN A 619 -7.76 1.31 19.61
N TYR A 620 -8.97 0.97 19.17
CA TYR A 620 -10.14 1.84 19.10
C TYR A 620 -11.14 1.60 20.24
N HIS A 621 -10.92 0.56 21.04
CA HIS A 621 -11.85 0.15 22.09
C HIS A 621 -12.18 1.24 23.11
N PRO A 622 -11.26 2.08 23.56
CA PRO A 622 -11.59 3.19 24.47
C PRO A 622 -12.66 4.14 23.93
N LEU A 623 -12.72 4.33 22.59
CA LEU A 623 -13.77 5.14 21.97
C LEU A 623 -15.16 4.49 22.18
N VAL A 624 -15.26 3.16 22.06
CA VAL A 624 -16.49 2.42 22.30
C VAL A 624 -16.91 2.50 23.76
N VAL A 625 -15.96 2.37 24.68
CA VAL A 625 -16.24 2.48 26.13
C VAL A 625 -16.83 3.85 26.49
N ILE A 626 -16.27 4.93 25.94
CA ILE A 626 -16.80 6.28 26.20
C ILE A 626 -18.16 6.48 25.52
N ALA A 627 -18.35 5.98 24.31
CA ALA A 627 -19.63 6.06 23.61
C ALA A 627 -20.73 5.33 24.39
N GLU A 628 -20.46 4.12 24.89
CA GLU A 628 -21.38 3.37 25.75
C GLU A 628 -21.70 4.13 27.05
N ARG A 629 -20.69 4.72 27.69
CA ARG A 629 -20.89 5.55 28.91
C ARG A 629 -21.80 6.75 28.66
N ASP A 630 -21.61 7.42 27.52
CA ASP A 630 -22.35 8.63 27.15
C ASP A 630 -23.71 8.32 26.48
N GLY A 631 -24.06 7.06 26.27
CA GLY A 631 -25.32 6.62 25.67
C GLY A 631 -25.45 6.98 24.19
N ILE A 632 -24.32 7.07 23.47
CA ILE A 632 -24.26 7.37 22.02
C ILE A 632 -23.54 6.27 21.26
N ARG A 633 -23.59 6.31 19.94
CA ARG A 633 -22.87 5.37 19.08
C ARG A 633 -21.41 5.78 18.91
N ALA A 634 -20.54 4.82 18.71
CA ALA A 634 -19.10 5.08 18.56
C ALA A 634 -18.78 5.98 17.34
N HIS A 635 -19.48 5.80 16.23
CA HIS A 635 -19.34 6.69 15.07
C HIS A 635 -19.79 8.11 15.39
N ASP A 636 -20.86 8.30 16.16
CA ASP A 636 -21.33 9.64 16.57
C ASP A 636 -20.33 10.35 17.48
N LEU A 637 -19.67 9.58 18.36
CA LEU A 637 -18.56 10.12 19.14
C LEU A 637 -17.39 10.51 18.23
N LEU A 638 -17.05 9.68 17.26
CA LEU A 638 -15.94 9.95 16.32
C LEU A 638 -16.21 11.15 15.41
N LYS A 639 -17.47 11.42 15.04
CA LYS A 639 -17.89 12.64 14.31
C LYS A 639 -17.46 13.92 15.01
N ARG A 640 -17.45 13.93 16.34
CA ARG A 640 -17.05 15.12 17.13
C ARG A 640 -15.59 15.51 16.92
N TYR A 641 -14.75 14.58 16.45
CA TYR A 641 -13.35 14.84 16.08
C TYR A 641 -13.19 15.39 14.67
N GLY A 642 -14.25 15.45 13.87
CA GLY A 642 -14.26 16.03 12.52
C GLY A 642 -13.13 15.52 11.64
N THR A 643 -12.54 16.43 10.87
CA THR A 643 -11.38 16.15 10.00
C THR A 643 -10.07 15.95 10.77
N THR A 644 -10.03 16.35 12.05
CA THR A 644 -8.86 16.14 12.92
C THR A 644 -8.66 14.68 13.30
N GLY A 645 -9.73 13.96 13.67
CA GLY A 645 -9.65 12.59 14.13
C GLY A 645 -8.82 12.39 15.40
N ILE A 646 -8.54 11.15 15.77
CA ILE A 646 -7.77 10.78 16.96
C ILE A 646 -6.67 9.78 16.64
N GLN A 647 -5.44 10.00 17.12
CA GLN A 647 -4.31 9.10 16.90
C GLN A 647 -4.39 7.85 17.76
N THR A 648 -4.09 6.71 17.17
CA THR A 648 -4.12 5.40 17.84
C THR A 648 -2.72 4.91 18.23
N PRO A 649 -2.61 4.03 19.21
CA PRO A 649 -3.66 3.52 20.10
C PRO A 649 -4.32 4.61 20.91
N ILE A 650 -5.66 4.54 21.01
CA ILE A 650 -6.42 5.43 21.88
C ILE A 650 -6.27 4.94 23.32
N ARG A 651 -6.06 5.86 24.25
CA ARG A 651 -5.90 5.59 25.67
C ARG A 651 -6.99 6.31 26.45
N LEU A 652 -7.33 5.80 27.62
CA LEU A 652 -8.14 6.51 28.62
C LEU A 652 -7.20 7.02 29.71
N ILE A 653 -7.19 8.33 29.91
CA ILE A 653 -6.46 8.99 30.97
C ILE A 653 -7.48 9.88 31.70
N ASP A 654 -7.66 9.66 33.00
CA ASP A 654 -8.67 10.37 33.82
C ASP A 654 -10.08 10.37 33.18
N ALA A 655 -10.46 9.24 32.58
CA ALA A 655 -11.73 9.04 31.86
C ALA A 655 -11.87 9.84 30.55
N ASP A 656 -10.79 10.48 30.07
CA ASP A 656 -10.75 11.19 28.80
C ASP A 656 -10.03 10.39 27.71
N LEU A 657 -10.51 10.51 26.46
CA LEU A 657 -9.87 9.91 25.30
C LEU A 657 -8.60 10.67 24.92
N THR A 658 -7.47 10.00 25.01
CA THR A 658 -6.17 10.56 24.66
C THR A 658 -5.54 9.80 23.51
N GLY A 659 -5.13 10.52 22.46
CA GLY A 659 -4.40 9.95 21.32
C GLY A 659 -2.93 9.66 21.65
N THR A 660 -2.29 8.84 20.82
CA THR A 660 -0.87 8.51 20.94
C THR A 660 -0.08 9.05 19.74
N VAL A 661 0.69 10.09 19.97
CA VAL A 661 1.40 10.81 18.90
C VAL A 661 2.41 9.92 18.18
N ARG A 662 3.28 9.24 18.92
CA ARG A 662 4.29 8.32 18.37
C ARG A 662 4.38 7.04 19.19
N LEU A 663 4.96 6.00 18.59
CA LEU A 663 5.23 4.73 19.27
C LEU A 663 6.70 4.64 19.62
N HIS A 664 7.02 3.81 20.60
CA HIS A 664 8.38 3.67 21.18
C HIS A 664 8.90 4.97 21.82
N ASP A 665 8.03 5.89 22.18
CA ASP A 665 8.43 7.20 22.71
C ASP A 665 9.08 7.08 24.09
N SER A 666 10.40 7.11 24.14
CA SER A 666 11.16 7.05 25.40
C SER A 666 11.02 8.30 26.26
N THR A 667 10.39 9.36 25.75
CA THR A 667 10.09 10.59 26.48
C THR A 667 8.68 10.61 27.05
N LEU A 668 7.84 9.63 26.70
CA LEU A 668 6.49 9.51 27.20
C LEU A 668 6.51 9.00 28.65
N GLU A 669 6.08 9.83 29.59
CA GLU A 669 5.80 9.38 30.94
C GLU A 669 4.45 8.68 30.99
N LEU A 670 4.46 7.41 31.36
CA LEU A 670 3.23 6.66 31.60
C LEU A 670 2.81 6.92 33.04
N GLU A 671 1.73 7.66 33.25
CA GLU A 671 1.23 8.04 34.58
C GLU A 671 0.88 6.86 35.48
N SER A 672 0.73 5.68 34.94
CA SER A 672 0.59 4.43 35.70
C SER A 672 0.88 3.23 34.82
N PRO A 673 1.60 2.21 35.30
CA PRO A 673 1.68 0.91 34.66
C PRO A 673 0.30 0.25 34.42
N GLN A 674 -0.71 0.63 35.19
CA GLN A 674 -2.08 0.13 35.09
C GLN A 674 -2.90 0.86 34.00
N GLY A 675 -2.61 2.15 33.73
CA GLY A 675 -3.31 2.91 32.67
C GLY A 675 -2.89 2.55 31.26
N ALA A 676 -1.69 2.06 31.08
CA ALA A 676 -1.16 1.66 29.77
C ALA A 676 -1.36 0.16 29.44
N GLY A 677 -1.75 -0.66 30.43
CA GLY A 677 -1.77 -2.11 30.32
C GLY A 677 -0.38 -2.73 30.24
N VAL A 678 -0.18 -3.90 30.82
CA VAL A 678 1.10 -4.64 30.81
C VAL A 678 1.56 -4.96 29.37
N HIS A 679 0.61 -4.99 28.43
CA HIS A 679 0.86 -5.33 27.02
C HIS A 679 1.28 -4.14 26.14
N GLN A 680 1.29 -2.92 26.66
CA GLN A 680 1.62 -1.70 25.90
C GLN A 680 3.02 -1.12 26.24
N LYS A 681 3.91 -1.91 26.81
CA LYS A 681 5.32 -1.52 27.06
C LYS A 681 5.99 -0.93 25.79
N TRP A 682 5.61 -1.40 24.62
CA TRP A 682 6.07 -0.90 23.33
C TRP A 682 5.63 0.53 22.98
N LEU A 683 4.78 1.18 23.77
CA LEU A 683 4.52 2.62 23.62
C LEU A 683 5.77 3.45 23.93
N THR A 684 6.56 3.02 24.89
CA THR A 684 7.79 3.69 25.34
C THR A 684 9.07 2.90 25.01
N HIS A 685 8.97 1.62 24.69
CA HIS A 685 10.06 0.71 24.42
C HIS A 685 9.90 0.05 23.06
N PHE A 686 10.97 -0.50 22.52
CA PHE A 686 10.91 -1.32 21.30
C PHE A 686 10.05 -2.58 21.52
N LYS A 687 9.43 -3.06 20.46
CA LYS A 687 8.52 -4.22 20.52
C LYS A 687 9.28 -5.55 20.49
N THR A 688 10.15 -5.74 21.44
CA THR A 688 10.90 -6.96 21.72
C THR A 688 10.57 -7.45 23.14
N HIS A 689 11.09 -8.59 23.52
CA HIS A 689 10.89 -9.11 24.87
C HIS A 689 11.58 -8.21 25.93
N SER A 690 12.83 -7.86 25.68
CA SER A 690 13.60 -6.97 26.57
C SER A 690 13.09 -5.53 26.56
N GLY A 691 12.42 -5.11 25.48
CA GLY A 691 12.04 -3.71 25.24
C GLY A 691 13.16 -2.90 24.58
N LYS A 692 14.30 -3.53 24.28
CA LYS A 692 15.40 -2.94 23.51
C LYS A 692 15.35 -3.37 22.05
N ALA A 693 15.93 -2.57 21.17
CA ALA A 693 16.04 -2.92 19.75
C ALA A 693 17.11 -4.00 19.52
N VAL A 694 16.91 -4.80 18.49
CA VAL A 694 17.86 -5.84 18.05
C VAL A 694 18.49 -5.41 16.73
N LEU A 695 19.82 -5.48 16.63
CA LEU A 695 20.52 -5.35 15.37
C LEU A 695 20.42 -6.66 14.59
N ASN A 696 20.09 -6.57 13.31
CA ASN A 696 19.93 -7.73 12.45
C ASN A 696 20.93 -7.69 11.32
N LYS A 697 21.70 -8.77 11.18
CA LYS A 697 22.63 -8.98 10.07
C LYS A 697 21.87 -9.03 8.75
N SER A 698 22.50 -8.57 7.70
CA SER A 698 21.94 -8.52 6.33
C SER A 698 22.92 -9.16 5.35
N PRO A 699 23.12 -10.48 5.44
CA PRO A 699 24.14 -11.19 4.67
C PRO A 699 23.79 -11.21 3.17
N TRP A 700 24.62 -10.51 2.38
CA TRP A 700 24.41 -10.29 0.96
C TRP A 700 24.40 -11.61 0.15
N GLU A 701 25.12 -12.60 0.60
CA GLU A 701 25.19 -13.92 -0.02
C GLU A 701 23.82 -14.65 -0.11
N LEU A 702 22.82 -14.21 0.65
CA LEU A 702 21.44 -14.71 0.52
C LEU A 702 20.69 -14.14 -0.68
N PHE A 703 21.28 -13.17 -1.35
CA PHE A 703 20.65 -12.46 -2.46
C PHE A 703 21.54 -12.38 -3.70
N SER A 704 22.86 -12.45 -3.55
CA SER A 704 23.83 -12.16 -4.61
C SER A 704 23.67 -13.03 -5.85
N ASP A 705 23.46 -14.33 -5.71
CA ASP A 705 23.29 -15.27 -6.82
C ASP A 705 22.01 -14.97 -7.62
N PHE A 706 20.92 -14.62 -6.94
CA PHE A 706 19.71 -14.15 -7.59
C PHE A 706 19.92 -12.79 -8.26
N TYR A 707 20.59 -11.87 -7.59
CA TYR A 707 20.85 -10.52 -8.10
C TYR A 707 21.71 -10.54 -9.37
N GLU A 708 22.77 -11.32 -9.37
CA GLU A 708 23.62 -11.54 -10.54
C GLU A 708 22.81 -12.11 -11.72
N ARG A 709 21.96 -13.11 -11.46
CA ARG A 709 21.13 -13.74 -12.48
C ARG A 709 20.13 -12.80 -13.14
N ILE A 710 19.58 -11.84 -12.38
CA ILE A 710 18.58 -10.89 -12.89
C ILE A 710 19.21 -9.57 -13.36
N THR A 711 20.48 -9.32 -13.11
CA THR A 711 21.16 -8.11 -13.58
C THR A 711 21.06 -8.03 -15.11
N PRO A 712 20.63 -6.86 -15.66
CA PRO A 712 20.53 -6.66 -17.10
C PRO A 712 21.83 -6.95 -17.83
N GLN A 713 21.73 -7.64 -18.95
CA GLN A 713 22.84 -7.98 -19.83
C GLN A 713 22.65 -7.32 -21.20
N ASP A 714 23.76 -7.04 -21.87
CA ASP A 714 23.79 -6.51 -23.24
C ASP A 714 22.89 -5.26 -23.44
N ASP A 715 21.79 -5.41 -24.17
CA ASP A 715 20.84 -4.35 -24.50
C ASP A 715 19.66 -4.24 -23.52
N GLU A 716 19.65 -5.03 -22.46
CA GLU A 716 18.64 -4.95 -21.42
C GLU A 716 18.86 -3.74 -20.49
N LEU A 717 17.79 -3.24 -19.91
CA LEU A 717 17.81 -2.20 -18.90
C LEU A 717 17.01 -2.68 -17.67
N TRP A 718 17.37 -2.20 -16.48
CA TRP A 718 16.51 -2.35 -15.31
C TRP A 718 15.17 -1.69 -15.57
N VAL A 719 14.09 -2.32 -15.13
CA VAL A 719 12.75 -1.75 -15.13
C VAL A 719 12.25 -1.63 -13.70
N THR A 720 12.18 -0.42 -13.20
CA THR A 720 11.55 -0.16 -11.91
C THR A 720 10.23 0.57 -12.11
N SER A 721 9.32 0.41 -11.17
CA SER A 721 8.00 1.01 -11.27
C SER A 721 7.63 1.76 -10.01
N GLY A 722 6.76 2.75 -10.14
CA GLY A 722 6.36 3.56 -9.02
C GLY A 722 5.07 4.34 -9.24
N ARG A 723 4.74 5.17 -8.27
CA ARG A 723 3.66 6.14 -8.36
C ARG A 723 4.19 7.48 -8.84
N ILE A 724 3.29 8.23 -9.43
CA ILE A 724 3.51 9.61 -9.86
C ILE A 724 2.53 10.54 -9.18
N GLY A 725 2.76 11.83 -9.24
CA GLY A 725 1.94 12.84 -8.56
C GLY A 725 0.49 12.89 -9.02
N GLU A 726 0.23 12.63 -10.30
CA GLU A 726 -1.07 12.84 -10.94
C GLU A 726 -2.06 11.70 -10.69
N VAL A 727 -1.61 10.43 -10.74
CA VAL A 727 -2.50 9.28 -10.68
C VAL A 727 -2.22 8.41 -9.46
N TRP A 728 -3.26 7.72 -9.01
CA TRP A 728 -3.21 6.86 -7.83
C TRP A 728 -3.32 5.40 -8.20
N GLN A 729 -2.42 4.59 -7.63
CA GLN A 729 -2.44 3.12 -7.76
C GLN A 729 -2.46 2.66 -9.21
N SER A 730 -3.55 1.98 -9.60
CA SER A 730 -3.78 1.40 -10.93
C SER A 730 -4.31 2.41 -11.95
N SER A 731 -4.53 3.66 -11.56
CA SER A 731 -5.05 4.75 -12.41
C SER A 731 -6.50 4.61 -12.88
N TYR A 732 -7.16 3.48 -12.60
CA TYR A 732 -8.54 3.21 -13.05
C TYR A 732 -9.55 4.27 -12.64
N ASP A 733 -9.40 4.84 -11.46
CA ASP A 733 -10.26 5.87 -10.93
C ASP A 733 -9.88 7.28 -11.45
N ASP A 734 -8.58 7.55 -11.50
CA ASP A 734 -8.09 8.89 -11.85
C ASP A 734 -8.27 9.22 -13.33
N LEU A 735 -8.13 8.25 -14.22
CA LEU A 735 -8.26 8.47 -15.65
C LEU A 735 -9.71 8.66 -16.13
N ARG A 736 -10.69 8.52 -15.23
CA ARG A 736 -12.06 9.01 -15.46
C ARG A 736 -12.18 10.51 -15.33
N LYS A 737 -11.21 11.17 -14.70
CA LYS A 737 -11.20 12.61 -14.47
C LYS A 737 -10.49 13.31 -15.62
N PRO A 738 -11.19 14.12 -16.43
CA PRO A 738 -10.60 14.71 -17.65
C PRO A 738 -9.31 15.48 -17.39
N TYR A 739 -9.24 16.22 -16.30
CA TYR A 739 -8.04 16.97 -15.93
C TYR A 739 -6.82 16.08 -15.72
N LEU A 740 -6.96 14.94 -15.03
CA LEU A 740 -5.87 14.00 -14.79
C LEU A 740 -5.55 13.18 -16.03
N ALA A 741 -6.57 12.74 -16.77
CA ALA A 741 -6.40 12.02 -18.03
C ALA A 741 -5.64 12.87 -19.07
N ASN A 742 -5.91 14.17 -19.14
CA ASN A 742 -5.15 15.08 -20.02
C ASN A 742 -3.70 15.26 -19.60
N ARG A 743 -3.40 15.18 -18.31
CA ARG A 743 -2.02 15.33 -17.80
C ARG A 743 -1.18 14.05 -17.94
N THR A 744 -1.83 12.91 -17.89
CA THR A 744 -1.17 11.60 -18.07
C THR A 744 -2.10 10.76 -18.95
N PRO A 745 -2.10 11.02 -20.27
CA PRO A 745 -3.10 10.45 -21.16
C PRO A 745 -2.85 8.98 -21.51
N GLU A 746 -1.60 8.50 -21.37
CA GLU A 746 -1.23 7.13 -21.72
C GLU A 746 -0.16 6.58 -20.76
N HIS A 747 -0.03 5.27 -20.73
CA HIS A 747 1.07 4.58 -20.07
C HIS A 747 2.40 5.07 -20.64
N PHE A 748 3.33 5.39 -19.78
CA PHE A 748 4.61 5.95 -20.19
C PHE A 748 5.80 5.19 -19.59
N VAL A 749 6.96 5.36 -20.21
CA VAL A 749 8.24 4.93 -19.66
C VAL A 749 9.23 6.07 -19.75
N GLU A 750 9.86 6.42 -18.62
CA GLU A 750 11.01 7.34 -18.59
C GLU A 750 12.27 6.58 -18.99
N ILE A 751 13.04 7.12 -19.90
CA ILE A 751 14.29 6.57 -20.41
C ILE A 751 15.36 7.68 -20.47
N HIS A 752 16.58 7.35 -19.99
CA HIS A 752 17.69 8.30 -20.03
C HIS A 752 18.07 8.67 -21.48
N PRO A 753 18.48 9.93 -21.77
CA PRO A 753 18.84 10.36 -23.11
C PRO A 753 19.90 9.48 -23.81
N ASP A 754 20.92 9.01 -23.09
CA ASP A 754 21.95 8.14 -23.63
C ASP A 754 21.38 6.76 -24.04
N ASP A 755 20.54 6.18 -23.19
CA ASP A 755 19.86 4.91 -23.45
C ASP A 755 18.87 5.03 -24.63
N ALA A 756 18.18 6.16 -24.72
CA ALA A 756 17.23 6.45 -25.79
C ALA A 756 17.94 6.64 -27.13
N SER A 757 19.01 7.45 -27.14
CA SER A 757 19.79 7.74 -28.34
C SER A 757 20.40 6.49 -28.96
N SER A 758 20.98 5.61 -28.15
CA SER A 758 21.57 4.35 -28.62
C SER A 758 20.55 3.40 -29.27
N ARG A 759 19.24 3.63 -29.04
CA ARG A 759 18.11 2.81 -29.53
C ARG A 759 17.22 3.54 -30.54
N GLY A 760 17.58 4.78 -30.92
CA GLY A 760 16.79 5.60 -31.85
C GLY A 760 15.40 5.94 -31.32
N ILE A 761 15.26 6.12 -29.99
CA ILE A 761 14.00 6.43 -29.32
C ILE A 761 13.96 7.93 -28.99
N GLU A 762 12.83 8.56 -29.28
CA GLU A 762 12.53 9.95 -28.94
C GLU A 762 11.28 10.03 -28.07
N SER A 763 11.13 11.15 -27.36
CA SER A 763 9.91 11.41 -26.60
C SER A 763 8.67 11.40 -27.50
N GLY A 764 7.62 10.70 -27.06
CA GLY A 764 6.40 10.51 -27.83
C GLY A 764 6.40 9.28 -28.74
N ASP A 765 7.49 8.54 -28.82
CA ASP A 765 7.50 7.25 -29.54
C ASP A 765 6.76 6.18 -28.71
N TRP A 766 6.02 5.30 -29.41
CA TRP A 766 5.62 4.04 -28.84
C TRP A 766 6.82 3.12 -28.70
N VAL A 767 6.98 2.55 -27.52
CA VAL A 767 8.00 1.56 -27.23
C VAL A 767 7.37 0.31 -26.62
N GLU A 768 8.03 -0.80 -26.90
CA GLU A 768 7.75 -2.08 -26.27
C GLU A 768 8.95 -2.48 -25.40
N ILE A 769 8.68 -2.91 -24.20
CA ILE A 769 9.67 -3.45 -23.25
C ILE A 769 9.36 -4.94 -23.12
N VAL A 770 10.35 -5.79 -23.39
CA VAL A 770 10.19 -7.26 -23.36
C VAL A 770 11.23 -7.86 -22.42
N ASN A 771 10.76 -8.71 -21.53
CA ASN A 771 11.60 -9.63 -20.74
C ASN A 771 11.27 -11.07 -21.16
N ASP A 772 12.16 -11.70 -21.90
CA ASP A 772 12.00 -13.10 -22.32
C ASP A 772 12.53 -14.09 -21.27
N ASP A 773 12.98 -13.61 -20.13
CA ASP A 773 13.65 -14.38 -19.10
C ASP A 773 13.04 -14.10 -17.71
N VAL A 774 11.70 -14.06 -17.65
CA VAL A 774 10.99 -13.90 -16.37
C VAL A 774 11.10 -15.19 -15.58
N LEU A 775 11.85 -15.17 -14.48
CA LEU A 775 12.03 -16.33 -13.61
C LEU A 775 10.79 -16.53 -12.73
N ILE A 776 10.35 -17.78 -12.65
CA ILE A 776 9.16 -18.18 -11.89
C ILE A 776 9.52 -19.38 -11.03
N GLN A 777 9.41 -19.21 -9.72
CA GLN A 777 9.63 -20.32 -8.79
C GLN A 777 8.42 -21.25 -8.74
N THR A 778 8.66 -22.54 -8.94
CA THR A 778 7.63 -23.59 -8.99
C THR A 778 7.68 -24.59 -7.84
N GLY A 779 8.76 -24.60 -7.06
CA GLY A 779 8.97 -25.50 -5.92
C GLY A 779 10.00 -24.94 -4.92
N GLY A 780 10.39 -25.74 -3.94
CA GLY A 780 11.37 -25.34 -2.92
C GLY A 780 10.87 -24.25 -1.98
N PHE A 781 9.56 -24.25 -1.67
CA PHE A 781 8.95 -23.25 -0.81
C PHE A 781 8.98 -23.67 0.65
N ALA A 782 9.64 -22.92 1.48
CA ALA A 782 9.78 -23.19 2.90
C ALA A 782 8.45 -23.41 3.64
N PHE A 783 7.41 -22.71 3.22
CA PHE A 783 6.10 -22.79 3.88
C PHE A 783 5.30 -24.05 3.52
N THR A 784 5.59 -24.68 2.39
CA THR A 784 4.89 -25.88 1.94
C THR A 784 5.72 -27.14 2.08
N GLU A 785 7.02 -27.03 1.90
CA GLU A 785 7.94 -28.18 1.83
C GLU A 785 8.85 -28.29 3.06
N GLY A 786 8.82 -27.28 3.94
CA GLY A 786 9.63 -27.25 5.16
C GLY A 786 11.10 -26.93 4.92
N GLU A 787 11.47 -26.62 3.70
CA GLU A 787 12.84 -26.29 3.29
C GLU A 787 12.91 -24.91 2.66
N SER A 788 14.05 -24.24 2.80
CA SER A 788 14.36 -23.04 2.04
C SER A 788 15.67 -23.24 1.32
N TYR A 789 15.67 -22.90 0.05
CA TYR A 789 16.83 -22.99 -0.79
C TYR A 789 17.33 -21.60 -1.16
N ARG A 790 18.65 -21.47 -1.31
CA ARG A 790 19.24 -20.34 -2.02
C ARG A 790 18.79 -20.40 -3.49
N PHE A 791 18.90 -19.31 -4.21
CA PHE A 791 18.46 -19.28 -5.59
C PHE A 791 19.19 -20.29 -6.47
N SER A 792 20.50 -20.43 -6.30
CA SER A 792 21.32 -21.44 -6.96
C SER A 792 20.82 -22.88 -6.70
N GLU A 793 20.44 -23.19 -5.47
CA GLU A 793 19.86 -24.49 -5.11
C GLU A 793 18.49 -24.72 -5.74
N LEU A 794 17.66 -23.68 -5.85
CA LEU A 794 16.38 -23.74 -6.56
C LEU A 794 16.57 -24.06 -8.06
N VAL A 795 17.58 -23.46 -8.68
CA VAL A 795 17.92 -23.73 -10.07
C VAL A 795 18.41 -25.16 -10.24
N GLU A 796 19.34 -25.61 -9.41
CA GLU A 796 19.89 -26.96 -9.43
C GLU A 796 18.80 -28.04 -9.29
N LYS A 797 17.82 -27.79 -8.40
CA LYS A 797 16.70 -28.71 -8.15
C LYS A 797 15.57 -28.61 -9.18
N GLY A 798 15.70 -27.76 -10.19
CA GLY A 798 14.68 -27.57 -11.23
C GLY A 798 13.42 -26.87 -10.75
N HIS A 799 13.51 -26.07 -9.69
CA HIS A 799 12.40 -25.32 -9.13
C HIS A 799 12.20 -23.93 -9.78
N ILE A 800 12.93 -23.62 -10.82
CA ILE A 800 12.80 -22.36 -11.57
C ILE A 800 12.41 -22.68 -13.01
N LYS A 801 11.30 -22.14 -13.47
CA LYS A 801 10.94 -22.08 -14.90
C LYS A 801 11.13 -20.65 -15.41
N THR A 802 11.25 -20.50 -16.71
CA THR A 802 11.31 -19.22 -17.41
C THR A 802 9.98 -18.94 -18.11
N GLY A 803 9.57 -17.70 -18.08
CA GLY A 803 8.43 -17.13 -18.79
C GLY A 803 8.85 -15.88 -19.53
N SER A 804 7.88 -15.20 -20.15
CA SER A 804 8.08 -13.90 -20.79
C SER A 804 7.03 -12.90 -20.33
N GLY A 805 7.38 -11.63 -20.36
CA GLY A 805 6.47 -10.54 -20.07
C GLY A 805 6.71 -9.35 -20.99
N ARG A 806 5.68 -8.53 -21.18
CA ARG A 806 5.68 -7.41 -22.10
C ARG A 806 4.98 -6.20 -21.52
N VAL A 807 5.50 -5.01 -21.86
CA VAL A 807 4.85 -3.72 -21.56
C VAL A 807 4.98 -2.81 -22.77
N THR A 808 3.87 -2.19 -23.17
CA THR A 808 3.84 -1.16 -24.21
C THR A 808 3.55 0.19 -23.56
N ALA A 809 4.32 1.21 -23.92
CA ALA A 809 4.22 2.54 -23.31
C ALA A 809 4.71 3.63 -24.27
N VAL A 810 4.39 4.89 -23.97
CA VAL A 810 4.94 6.06 -24.65
C VAL A 810 6.27 6.45 -23.99
N ALA A 811 7.33 6.60 -24.77
CA ALA A 811 8.63 7.00 -24.25
C ALA A 811 8.64 8.47 -23.83
N ILE A 812 9.25 8.73 -22.68
CA ILE A 812 9.61 10.06 -22.19
C ILE A 812 11.12 10.07 -22.00
N VAL A 813 11.83 10.75 -22.89
CA VAL A 813 13.29 10.88 -22.80
C VAL A 813 13.61 11.98 -21.78
N THR A 814 14.27 11.61 -20.70
CA THR A 814 14.54 12.53 -19.57
C THR A 814 15.73 12.04 -18.74
N ASP A 815 16.52 12.95 -18.21
CA ASP A 815 17.63 12.70 -17.28
C ASP A 815 17.20 12.53 -15.81
N ILE A 816 15.89 12.61 -15.55
CA ILE A 816 15.31 12.30 -14.23
C ILE A 816 15.67 10.87 -13.81
N VAL A 817 15.61 9.92 -14.73
CA VAL A 817 16.00 8.53 -14.48
C VAL A 817 17.50 8.33 -14.78
N ARG A 818 18.18 7.47 -14.00
CA ARG A 818 19.60 7.19 -14.26
C ARG A 818 19.79 6.34 -15.52
N THR A 819 20.96 6.45 -16.14
CA THR A 819 21.38 5.55 -17.23
C THR A 819 21.31 4.09 -16.79
N GLY A 820 20.84 3.22 -17.69
CA GLY A 820 20.65 1.79 -17.42
C GLY A 820 19.36 1.43 -16.69
N VAL A 821 18.48 2.40 -16.44
CA VAL A 821 17.22 2.18 -15.70
C VAL A 821 16.04 2.82 -16.42
N LEU A 822 14.97 2.06 -16.58
CA LEU A 822 13.66 2.55 -17.02
C LEU A 822 12.75 2.72 -15.81
N PHE A 823 11.91 3.77 -15.83
CA PHE A 823 10.84 3.95 -14.84
C PHE A 823 9.49 4.05 -15.52
N THR A 824 8.51 3.36 -14.96
CA THR A 824 7.12 3.42 -15.45
C THR A 824 6.11 3.42 -14.30
N ASN A 825 4.88 3.85 -14.58
CA ASN A 825 3.77 3.57 -13.67
C ASN A 825 3.51 2.06 -13.63
N PHE A 826 3.22 1.50 -12.46
CA PHE A 826 3.22 0.04 -12.30
C PHE A 826 2.01 -0.67 -12.92
N ILE A 827 0.87 0.00 -13.15
CA ILE A 827 -0.33 -0.51 -13.81
C ILE A 827 -1.02 0.63 -14.56
N TRP A 828 -1.48 0.34 -15.77
CA TRP A 828 -2.33 1.21 -16.56
C TRP A 828 -3.67 0.52 -16.86
N PRO A 829 -4.80 1.24 -16.94
CA PRO A 829 -6.12 0.61 -17.18
C PRO A 829 -6.33 0.20 -18.66
N ARG A 830 -5.36 -0.48 -19.19
CA ARG A 830 -5.38 -1.15 -20.48
C ARG A 830 -4.74 -2.53 -20.27
N TRP A 831 -5.36 -3.55 -20.77
CA TRP A 831 -4.88 -4.92 -20.66
C TRP A 831 -5.05 -5.61 -22.02
N PRO A 832 -4.12 -6.47 -22.44
CA PRO A 832 -2.82 -6.79 -21.83
C PRO A 832 -1.76 -5.70 -22.07
N ASP A 833 -0.48 -6.01 -21.77
CA ASP A 833 0.73 -5.22 -22.04
C ASP A 833 0.81 -3.86 -21.30
N SER A 834 0.17 -3.73 -20.16
CA SER A 834 0.13 -2.48 -19.41
C SER A 834 0.43 -2.62 -17.91
N ALA A 835 0.98 -3.74 -17.49
CA ALA A 835 1.40 -3.98 -16.11
C ALA A 835 2.92 -4.17 -16.05
N ALA A 836 3.63 -3.26 -15.38
CA ALA A 836 5.09 -3.37 -15.19
C ALA A 836 5.50 -4.69 -14.52
N ASN A 837 4.59 -5.29 -13.73
CA ASN A 837 4.82 -6.56 -13.06
C ASN A 837 4.89 -7.78 -14.00
N SER A 838 4.50 -7.64 -15.27
CA SER A 838 4.76 -8.66 -16.31
C SER A 838 6.27 -8.90 -16.52
N LEU A 839 7.08 -7.85 -16.31
CA LEU A 839 8.54 -7.89 -16.46
C LEU A 839 9.29 -8.35 -15.21
N VAL A 840 8.57 -8.58 -14.11
CA VAL A 840 9.14 -8.86 -12.78
C VAL A 840 9.17 -10.35 -12.50
N HIS A 841 10.29 -10.84 -11.96
CA HIS A 841 10.50 -12.23 -11.59
C HIS A 841 9.60 -12.66 -10.42
N ARG A 842 8.91 -13.78 -10.52
CA ARG A 842 8.12 -14.39 -9.45
C ARG A 842 8.96 -15.35 -8.62
N VAL A 843 10.02 -14.82 -8.04
CA VAL A 843 10.90 -15.50 -7.09
C VAL A 843 10.87 -14.68 -5.80
N PRO A 844 10.17 -15.11 -4.76
CA PRO A 844 10.05 -14.34 -3.53
C PRO A 844 11.36 -14.30 -2.75
N ASP A 845 11.47 -13.27 -1.91
CA ASP A 845 12.50 -13.24 -0.88
C ASP A 845 12.34 -14.46 0.04
N PRO A 846 13.37 -15.27 0.23
CA PRO A 846 13.23 -16.53 0.93
C PRO A 846 12.97 -16.37 2.43
N ILE A 847 13.36 -15.26 3.05
CA ILE A 847 13.13 -15.01 4.47
C ILE A 847 11.71 -14.46 4.70
N SER A 848 11.26 -13.55 3.87
CA SER A 848 10.02 -12.80 4.10
C SER A 848 8.84 -13.26 3.25
N ASN A 849 9.08 -14.13 2.25
CA ASN A 849 8.10 -14.54 1.24
C ASN A 849 7.43 -13.34 0.56
N ARG A 850 8.24 -12.37 0.09
CA ARG A 850 7.77 -11.17 -0.60
C ARG A 850 8.38 -11.09 -1.99
N TYR A 851 7.57 -10.74 -2.97
CA TYR A 851 8.06 -10.49 -4.33
C TYR A 851 8.89 -9.21 -4.39
N ARG A 852 9.82 -9.19 -5.34
CA ARG A 852 10.76 -8.09 -5.59
C ARG A 852 10.29 -7.22 -6.74
N PHE A 853 9.13 -6.55 -6.60
CA PHE A 853 8.42 -5.81 -7.65
C PHE A 853 9.21 -4.64 -8.28
N LYS A 854 10.34 -4.25 -7.71
CA LYS A 854 11.17 -3.16 -8.22
C LYS A 854 12.36 -3.64 -9.05
N LEU A 855 12.48 -4.95 -9.21
CA LEU A 855 13.58 -5.61 -9.92
C LEU A 855 13.08 -6.32 -11.18
N GLY A 856 12.46 -5.56 -12.09
CA GLY A 856 12.20 -5.98 -13.44
C GLY A 856 13.38 -5.65 -14.35
N LYS A 857 13.45 -6.28 -15.51
CA LYS A 857 14.36 -5.94 -16.58
C LYS A 857 13.74 -6.15 -17.95
N GLY A 858 14.36 -5.62 -18.99
CA GLY A 858 13.91 -5.89 -20.35
C GLY A 858 14.66 -5.11 -21.42
N ARG A 859 14.51 -5.57 -22.64
CA ARG A 859 14.94 -4.85 -23.85
C ARG A 859 13.84 -3.89 -24.25
N VAL A 860 14.21 -2.64 -24.52
CA VAL A 860 13.28 -1.62 -24.99
C VAL A 860 13.55 -1.31 -26.46
N ARG A 861 12.49 -1.29 -27.27
CA ARG A 861 12.56 -0.99 -28.70
C ARG A 861 11.42 -0.06 -29.11
N LYS A 862 11.70 0.81 -30.07
CA LYS A 862 10.70 1.63 -30.75
C LYS A 862 9.80 0.75 -31.60
N THR A 863 8.48 0.95 -31.50
CA THR A 863 7.47 0.25 -32.30
C THR A 863 6.70 1.18 -33.24
N GLY A 864 6.74 2.47 -33.02
CA GLY A 864 6.08 3.46 -33.84
C GLY A 864 6.12 4.85 -33.24
N GLU A 865 5.35 5.76 -33.79
CA GLU A 865 5.12 7.09 -33.23
C GLU A 865 3.71 7.16 -32.65
N SER A 866 3.57 7.75 -31.46
CA SER A 866 2.25 7.99 -30.86
C SER A 866 1.63 9.27 -31.40
N GLU A 867 0.33 9.43 -31.20
CA GLU A 867 -0.39 10.69 -31.48
C GLU A 867 0.17 11.87 -30.67
N TYR A 868 0.81 11.59 -29.54
CA TYR A 868 1.43 12.58 -28.65
C TYR A 868 2.76 13.15 -29.18
N LYS A 869 3.40 12.49 -30.14
CA LYS A 869 4.70 12.90 -30.71
C LYS A 869 4.72 14.37 -31.13
N ARG A 870 3.70 14.81 -31.85
CA ARG A 870 3.60 16.17 -32.41
C ARG A 870 3.32 17.25 -31.37
N THR A 871 2.79 16.85 -30.22
CA THR A 871 2.34 17.76 -29.16
C THR A 871 3.08 17.56 -27.85
N PHE A 872 4.13 16.71 -27.84
CA PHE A 872 4.81 16.27 -26.63
C PHE A 872 5.23 17.43 -25.74
N ASP A 873 5.92 18.45 -26.32
CA ASP A 873 6.35 19.65 -25.59
C ASP A 873 5.22 20.57 -25.12
N LYS A 874 4.01 20.37 -25.64
CA LYS A 874 2.80 21.14 -25.30
C LYS A 874 1.83 20.35 -24.45
N THR A 875 2.12 19.07 -24.21
CA THR A 875 1.25 18.15 -23.49
C THR A 875 1.66 18.02 -22.03
N THR A 876 0.92 17.22 -21.35
CA THR A 876 1.02 16.91 -19.95
C THR A 876 2.26 16.11 -19.55
N PHE A 877 2.93 15.45 -20.51
CA PHE A 877 4.22 14.80 -20.25
C PHE A 877 5.37 15.80 -20.07
N LYS A 878 5.18 17.08 -20.37
CA LYS A 878 6.22 18.12 -20.32
C LYS A 878 6.94 18.16 -18.98
N SER A 879 6.25 18.02 -17.89
CA SER A 879 6.84 18.06 -16.54
C SER A 879 7.83 16.92 -16.27
N ARG A 880 7.78 15.85 -17.08
CA ARG A 880 8.69 14.71 -16.99
C ARG A 880 9.78 14.74 -18.05
N ALA A 881 9.56 15.46 -19.13
CA ALA A 881 10.52 15.60 -20.21
C ALA A 881 11.55 16.71 -20.00
N ILE A 882 11.33 17.61 -19.03
CA ILE A 882 12.24 18.72 -18.72
C ILE A 882 13.02 18.36 -17.46
N SER A 883 14.31 18.29 -17.63
CA SER A 883 15.32 18.09 -16.57
C SER A 883 15.45 19.33 -15.68
#